data_3eba681caf22c75a487f5f35ef0a501f
#
_entry.id   3eba681caf22c75a487f5f35ef0a501f
#
_cell.length_a   1.000
_cell.length_b   1.000
_cell.length_c   1.000
_cell.angle_alpha   90.00
_cell.angle_beta   90.00
_cell.angle_gamma   90.00
#
_symmetry.space_group_name_H-M   'P 1'
#
loop_
_entity.id
_entity.type
_entity.pdbx_description
1 polymer ?
#
loop_
_entity_poly.entity_id
_entity_poly.type
_entity_poly.pdbx_seq_one_letter_code
_entity_poly.pdbx_strand_id
1 'polypeptide(L)'
;MHCHTWPLVTAICCLLALFTTVVLEAAPCTLYKPRNLEIARANVAKYQWARDLLASWEKSASFALSKDREFFRGMVSDLTPWSTYGQVCPACVGEKCSMGESGVWRWSVSDPEKLRCRYCGAEFPNPKYPETGVLECPQSGQTFTYYINDAQRAHPEEDLGKHAYLWAGRPVQVSFTGLLRTYKLSWVLGQVPRLAQVYALTGDARYAQRVAWILERVAEVFPKYLYHSYGGCFADCDPAEAAREMGLHPAAGEFAAGVIRHPAAIMRDRNKDGFGDLDAGFWGAGRLSTGAGGEGSTLLNAVVAYDLTKDATDPEGRPVYSEEMKQRICDNLLLAGCADMENYKDINNKCGPGRALSGAVGILFGQPERVRRALEGFESLLGECFHFDGFCKESPSYSSMHLGLMEEIPDLLAGYSDPAGYIAADGKRFDNFDPFTHIPRYRLALESMVRMLRPDLKFPVIGDTHSGSATSPHYVEILAAVYGAQYAGLLQTLQGKPLDQMGSEYALWHRDPDLKAPEGAPDLGLRTEYYPGWQVGVMRAGNDASQTSFYFNGYCAHGHRHSDTLGIVYHAFNQELASDRGYIWDDPRNSWTRSTLAHNLVTVDGENQRGAGRHSTLELFAATPGLEIMQASADAYDQCSQYRRTCALIRVPDGGNYVVDFFRVDGGKQHQYGLNCNGSFVGLTGAEVQPREGKRSWLTNLRAADNPPESWQATWQDGAAKLRLFMAGPTDRLWVTDAPGWRSNKGDQLHAPPITEVLAERSAKDKLSSVFAAVLCPYKTETPPVTAVRRIAAEPAAEGAVCLAVEVGDRTDYVISALDDEPHTYGPVRMAGRFGIVSVDRTGKPLRAYLLSGTDLSCGEMRLHLDAPRTVRKIVKVEGSTLELDAALPAEVAKSGVYLLTGDTGFEIAALEGNRLTVRDYPFEGGEEIVVPGAVWTGME
;
A
#
# COMPACT_ATOMS: atom_id res chain seq x y z
N MET A 1 79.14 25.76 -55.84
CA MET A 1 78.63 24.87 -56.94
C MET A 1 77.23 24.51 -56.66
N HIS A 2 76.32 25.00 -57.50
CA HIS A 2 74.90 24.71 -57.74
C HIS A 2 73.97 24.38 -56.49
N CYS A 3 73.25 25.25 -55.97
CA CYS A 3 72.05 25.94 -56.44
C CYS A 3 71.03 25.04 -57.13
N HIS A 4 69.95 24.70 -56.39
CA HIS A 4 68.57 24.58 -56.95
C HIS A 4 67.55 25.10 -55.95
N THR A 5 67.12 26.26 -56.21
CA THR A 5 65.89 26.85 -55.64
C THR A 5 64.67 26.25 -56.27
N TRP A 6 63.69 25.87 -55.43
CA TRP A 6 62.34 25.62 -55.90
C TRP A 6 61.38 26.64 -55.24
N PRO A 7 60.50 27.26 -56.03
CA PRO A 7 59.56 28.21 -55.51
C PRO A 7 58.36 27.50 -54.83
N LEU A 8 58.06 27.97 -53.65
CA LEU A 8 56.79 27.67 -52.98
C LEU A 8 55.67 28.35 -53.79
N VAL A 9 54.84 27.53 -54.44
CA VAL A 9 53.55 27.99 -54.92
C VAL A 9 52.60 27.82 -53.72
N THR A 10 52.27 28.93 -53.10
CA THR A 10 51.25 28.97 -52.05
C THR A 10 49.88 28.87 -52.73
N ALA A 11 49.32 27.63 -52.82
CA ALA A 11 47.93 27.43 -53.16
C ALA A 11 47.10 27.71 -51.88
N ILE A 12 46.54 28.91 -51.84
CA ILE A 12 45.49 29.20 -50.87
C ILE A 12 44.25 28.45 -51.35
N CYS A 13 44.11 27.20 -50.93
CA CYS A 13 42.83 26.52 -50.92
C CYS A 13 41.98 27.14 -49.80
N CYS A 14 41.08 28.06 -50.13
CA CYS A 14 39.94 28.39 -49.36
C CYS A 14 39.05 27.15 -49.25
N LEU A 15 39.36 26.26 -48.36
CA LEU A 15 38.44 25.37 -47.74
C LEU A 15 37.51 26.23 -46.86
N LEU A 16 36.43 26.74 -47.46
CA LEU A 16 35.21 27.03 -46.75
C LEU A 16 34.77 25.73 -46.08
N ALA A 17 35.34 25.45 -44.92
CA ALA A 17 34.70 24.57 -43.95
C ALA A 17 33.40 25.28 -43.57
N LEU A 18 32.35 24.92 -44.25
CA LEU A 18 30.99 25.02 -43.70
C LEU A 18 31.04 24.22 -42.39
N PHE A 19 31.44 24.91 -41.32
CA PHE A 19 30.98 24.58 -40.00
C PHE A 19 29.46 24.80 -40.01
N THR A 20 28.69 23.84 -40.55
CA THR A 20 27.38 23.58 -40.00
C THR A 20 27.68 23.30 -38.53
N THR A 21 27.60 24.30 -37.68
CA THR A 21 27.25 24.12 -36.30
C THR A 21 25.91 23.36 -36.34
N VAL A 22 25.99 22.02 -36.33
CA VAL A 22 24.92 21.23 -35.82
C VAL A 22 24.81 21.73 -34.37
N VAL A 23 23.92 22.70 -34.17
CA VAL A 23 23.38 22.96 -32.83
C VAL A 23 22.77 21.60 -32.50
N LEU A 24 23.52 20.81 -31.78
CA LEU A 24 22.94 19.68 -31.07
C LEU A 24 21.86 20.31 -30.23
N GLU A 25 20.61 20.30 -30.72
CA GLU A 25 19.46 20.55 -29.88
C GLU A 25 19.69 19.72 -28.62
N ALA A 26 19.71 20.37 -27.47
CA ALA A 26 20.00 19.70 -26.23
C ALA A 26 18.82 18.72 -26.00
N ALA A 27 19.07 17.45 -26.29
CA ALA A 27 18.05 16.43 -26.21
C ALA A 27 17.39 16.46 -24.83
N PRO A 28 16.08 16.10 -24.69
CA PRO A 28 15.42 16.00 -23.40
C PRO A 28 16.23 15.08 -22.47
N CYS A 29 16.38 15.50 -21.22
CA CYS A 29 17.32 14.88 -20.29
C CYS A 29 16.67 14.45 -18.97
N THR A 30 15.41 14.83 -18.70
CA THR A 30 14.73 14.53 -17.46
C THR A 30 14.04 13.15 -17.52
N LEU A 31 12.72 13.11 -17.48
CA LEU A 31 11.96 11.84 -17.42
C LEU A 31 11.97 11.10 -18.77
N TYR A 32 11.81 11.81 -19.90
CA TYR A 32 11.77 11.23 -21.24
C TYR A 32 13.05 11.52 -22.02
N LYS A 33 14.03 10.63 -21.84
CA LYS A 33 15.34 10.72 -22.49
C LYS A 33 15.27 10.25 -23.96
N PRO A 34 16.32 10.48 -24.78
CA PRO A 34 16.34 10.06 -26.19
C PRO A 34 15.92 8.59 -26.42
N ARG A 35 16.39 7.68 -25.56
CA ARG A 35 16.01 6.26 -25.61
C ARG A 35 14.49 6.06 -25.41
N ASN A 36 13.87 6.79 -24.50
CA ASN A 36 12.42 6.70 -24.28
C ASN A 36 11.63 7.17 -25.49
N LEU A 37 12.11 8.26 -26.16
CA LEU A 37 11.52 8.75 -27.40
C LEU A 37 11.65 7.75 -28.55
N GLU A 38 12.78 7.08 -28.68
CA GLU A 38 13.00 6.01 -29.66
C GLU A 38 12.05 4.83 -29.43
N ILE A 39 11.94 4.36 -28.20
CA ILE A 39 11.02 3.28 -27.78
C ILE A 39 9.57 3.69 -28.10
N ALA A 40 9.16 4.89 -27.71
CA ALA A 40 7.78 5.34 -27.92
C ALA A 40 7.42 5.44 -29.40
N ARG A 41 8.31 6.00 -30.26
CA ARG A 41 8.13 6.06 -31.70
C ARG A 41 8.07 4.66 -32.34
N ALA A 42 8.93 3.74 -31.89
CA ALA A 42 8.90 2.35 -32.35
C ALA A 42 7.61 1.64 -31.95
N ASN A 43 7.11 1.84 -30.73
CA ASN A 43 5.84 1.31 -30.27
C ASN A 43 4.66 1.87 -31.11
N VAL A 44 4.63 3.17 -31.38
CA VAL A 44 3.61 3.80 -32.23
C VAL A 44 3.66 3.23 -33.66
N ALA A 45 4.86 3.04 -34.21
CA ALA A 45 5.03 2.46 -35.54
C ALA A 45 4.53 1.00 -35.60
N LYS A 46 4.81 0.21 -34.56
CA LYS A 46 4.57 -1.24 -34.54
C LYS A 46 3.17 -1.63 -34.08
N TYR A 47 2.64 -1.02 -33.02
CA TYR A 47 1.46 -1.49 -32.32
C TYR A 47 0.22 -0.63 -32.50
N GLN A 48 -0.95 -1.29 -32.67
CA GLN A 48 -2.23 -0.58 -32.74
C GLN A 48 -2.59 0.13 -31.44
N TRP A 49 -2.38 -0.52 -30.29
CA TRP A 49 -2.67 0.08 -28.98
C TRP A 49 -1.89 1.40 -28.76
N ALA A 50 -0.67 1.50 -29.26
CA ALA A 50 0.15 2.70 -29.11
C ALA A 50 -0.36 3.83 -30.01
N ARG A 51 -0.81 3.51 -31.27
CA ARG A 51 -1.48 4.47 -32.15
C ARG A 51 -2.80 4.97 -31.57
N ASP A 52 -3.60 4.04 -31.01
CA ASP A 52 -4.88 4.39 -30.38
C ASP A 52 -4.66 5.29 -29.16
N LEU A 53 -3.61 5.03 -28.36
CA LEU A 53 -3.24 5.85 -27.22
C LEU A 53 -2.83 7.25 -27.66
N LEU A 54 -1.96 7.39 -28.67
CA LEU A 54 -1.54 8.69 -29.22
C LEU A 54 -2.75 9.44 -29.79
N ALA A 55 -3.61 8.78 -30.57
CA ALA A 55 -4.83 9.40 -31.11
C ALA A 55 -5.81 9.86 -30.00
N SER A 56 -5.90 9.09 -28.91
CA SER A 56 -6.65 9.49 -27.72
C SER A 56 -6.05 10.75 -27.07
N TRP A 57 -4.73 10.86 -27.03
CA TRP A 57 -4.03 12.03 -26.50
C TRP A 57 -4.24 13.27 -27.36
N GLU A 58 -4.10 13.14 -28.67
CA GLU A 58 -4.40 14.23 -29.61
C GLU A 58 -5.85 14.71 -29.49
N LYS A 59 -6.80 13.76 -29.38
CA LYS A 59 -8.21 14.08 -29.15
C LYS A 59 -8.42 14.81 -27.82
N SER A 60 -7.81 14.38 -26.74
CA SER A 60 -7.93 15.04 -25.44
C SER A 60 -7.31 16.45 -25.41
N ALA A 61 -6.22 16.64 -26.14
CA ALA A 61 -5.54 17.92 -26.28
C ALA A 61 -6.21 18.87 -27.27
N SER A 62 -7.15 18.40 -28.11
CA SER A 62 -7.72 19.16 -29.24
C SER A 62 -8.40 20.46 -28.82
N PHE A 63 -9.08 20.45 -27.66
CA PHE A 63 -9.71 21.66 -27.13
C PHE A 63 -8.65 22.71 -26.76
N ALA A 64 -7.62 22.34 -26.00
CA ALA A 64 -6.51 23.23 -25.65
C ALA A 64 -5.76 23.71 -26.90
N LEU A 65 -5.53 22.83 -27.86
CA LEU A 65 -4.89 23.15 -29.13
C LEU A 65 -5.68 24.19 -29.93
N SER A 66 -7.02 24.20 -29.82
CA SER A 66 -7.89 25.17 -30.50
C SER A 66 -7.88 26.58 -29.89
N LYS A 67 -7.27 26.74 -28.70
CA LYS A 67 -7.28 28.01 -27.96
C LYS A 67 -6.05 28.87 -28.24
N ASP A 68 -6.25 30.20 -28.14
CA ASP A 68 -5.21 31.18 -28.27
C ASP A 68 -4.57 31.53 -26.91
N ARG A 69 -3.57 32.40 -26.93
CA ARG A 69 -2.81 32.83 -25.74
C ARG A 69 -3.70 33.57 -24.74
N GLU A 70 -4.65 34.38 -25.22
CA GLU A 70 -5.54 35.16 -24.35
C GLU A 70 -6.52 34.28 -23.57
N PHE A 71 -6.96 33.17 -24.17
CA PHE A 71 -7.75 32.19 -23.45
C PHE A 71 -7.01 31.66 -22.21
N PHE A 72 -5.74 31.23 -22.36
CA PHE A 72 -4.96 30.72 -21.22
C PHE A 72 -4.66 31.82 -20.19
N ARG A 73 -4.43 33.06 -20.63
CA ARG A 73 -4.29 34.20 -19.71
C ARG A 73 -5.56 34.43 -18.90
N GLY A 74 -6.73 34.33 -19.49
CA GLY A 74 -8.01 34.46 -18.81
C GLY A 74 -8.33 33.31 -17.84
N MET A 75 -7.81 32.13 -18.12
CA MET A 75 -7.99 30.96 -17.24
C MET A 75 -7.10 30.99 -16.00
N VAL A 76 -5.94 31.61 -16.06
CA VAL A 76 -4.98 31.72 -14.94
C VAL A 76 -5.09 33.11 -14.31
N SER A 77 -5.73 33.18 -13.15
CA SER A 77 -5.99 34.43 -12.41
C SER A 77 -4.70 35.07 -11.88
N ASP A 78 -4.70 36.40 -11.67
CA ASP A 78 -3.68 37.09 -10.88
C ASP A 78 -3.81 36.86 -9.37
N LEU A 79 -5.00 36.47 -8.91
CA LEU A 79 -5.25 36.14 -7.51
C LEU A 79 -4.94 34.66 -7.24
N THR A 80 -4.34 34.39 -6.10
CA THR A 80 -4.05 33.04 -5.62
C THR A 80 -5.30 32.14 -5.72
N PRO A 81 -5.18 30.90 -6.24
CA PRO A 81 -6.24 29.93 -6.15
C PRO A 81 -6.52 29.57 -4.69
N TRP A 82 -7.76 29.25 -4.37
CA TRP A 82 -8.10 28.91 -3.01
C TRP A 82 -9.07 27.72 -2.96
N SER A 83 -8.63 26.64 -2.39
CA SER A 83 -9.43 25.46 -2.11
C SER A 83 -9.04 24.93 -0.74
N THR A 84 -10.03 24.58 0.07
CA THR A 84 -9.83 23.91 1.35
C THR A 84 -10.36 22.48 1.26
N TYR A 85 -9.86 21.61 2.13
CA TYR A 85 -10.30 20.22 2.16
C TYR A 85 -11.78 20.12 2.53
N GLY A 86 -12.51 19.26 1.81
CA GLY A 86 -13.86 18.88 2.16
C GLY A 86 -14.89 20.01 2.07
N GLN A 87 -14.75 20.97 1.16
CA GLN A 87 -15.76 22.00 0.93
C GLN A 87 -17.11 21.39 0.54
N VAL A 88 -18.19 21.88 1.15
CA VAL A 88 -19.54 21.36 0.95
C VAL A 88 -20.46 22.38 0.31
N CYS A 89 -21.53 21.91 -0.33
CA CYS A 89 -22.55 22.76 -0.92
C CYS A 89 -23.48 23.33 0.17
N PRO A 90 -23.57 24.66 0.35
CA PRO A 90 -24.43 25.23 1.37
C PRO A 90 -25.94 25.06 1.09
N ALA A 91 -26.30 24.67 -0.16
CA ALA A 91 -27.67 24.41 -0.51
C ALA A 91 -28.19 23.04 -0.08
N CYS A 92 -27.30 22.08 0.22
CA CYS A 92 -27.73 20.71 0.52
C CYS A 92 -26.89 19.99 1.58
N VAL A 93 -25.97 20.68 2.25
CA VAL A 93 -25.19 20.10 3.34
C VAL A 93 -26.11 19.63 4.47
N GLY A 94 -25.87 18.42 4.98
CA GLY A 94 -26.70 17.77 5.98
C GLY A 94 -27.98 17.10 5.44
N GLU A 95 -28.35 17.33 4.17
CA GLU A 95 -29.51 16.69 3.54
C GLU A 95 -29.12 15.70 2.43
N LYS A 96 -28.25 16.12 1.50
CA LYS A 96 -27.83 15.33 0.32
C LYS A 96 -26.31 15.19 0.19
N CYS A 97 -25.54 16.07 0.79
CA CYS A 97 -24.10 15.91 0.90
C CYS A 97 -23.69 15.95 2.36
N SER A 98 -22.72 15.11 2.70
CA SER A 98 -22.17 15.03 4.04
C SER A 98 -20.86 15.79 4.16
N MET A 99 -20.47 16.06 5.39
CA MET A 99 -19.18 16.64 5.73
C MET A 99 -18.06 15.66 5.36
N GLY A 100 -16.94 16.18 4.85
CA GLY A 100 -15.77 15.36 4.52
C GLY A 100 -15.84 14.64 3.18
N GLU A 101 -16.90 14.79 2.39
CA GLU A 101 -16.93 14.22 1.04
C GLU A 101 -16.05 15.03 0.07
N SER A 102 -15.13 14.35 -0.60
CA SER A 102 -14.41 14.92 -1.73
C SER A 102 -15.28 14.88 -3.00
N GLY A 103 -15.08 15.85 -3.92
CA GLY A 103 -15.73 15.85 -5.22
C GLY A 103 -17.20 16.28 -5.21
N VAL A 104 -17.58 17.18 -4.31
CA VAL A 104 -18.92 17.80 -4.27
C VAL A 104 -19.22 18.61 -5.53
N TRP A 105 -18.20 19.18 -6.14
CA TRP A 105 -18.33 20.13 -7.23
C TRP A 105 -18.06 19.50 -8.60
N ARG A 106 -18.87 19.88 -9.56
CA ARG A 106 -18.62 19.68 -11.00
C ARG A 106 -18.29 21.00 -11.63
N TRP A 107 -17.26 21.00 -12.45
CA TRP A 107 -16.82 22.14 -13.25
C TRP A 107 -16.55 21.69 -14.68
N SER A 108 -16.69 22.59 -15.64
CA SER A 108 -16.40 22.33 -17.04
C SER A 108 -15.71 23.51 -17.68
N VAL A 109 -14.71 23.24 -18.52
CA VAL A 109 -14.04 24.26 -19.32
C VAL A 109 -14.93 24.94 -20.36
N SER A 110 -16.06 24.33 -20.73
CA SER A 110 -17.06 24.92 -21.62
C SER A 110 -17.93 25.98 -20.94
N ASP A 111 -18.00 25.99 -19.62
CA ASP A 111 -18.67 27.01 -18.80
C ASP A 111 -17.80 27.33 -17.56
N PRO A 112 -16.63 27.99 -17.78
CA PRO A 112 -15.58 28.06 -16.76
C PRO A 112 -15.93 28.97 -15.58
N GLU A 113 -16.96 29.76 -15.66
CA GLU A 113 -17.42 30.69 -14.60
C GLU A 113 -18.45 30.06 -13.67
N LYS A 114 -18.75 28.75 -13.81
CA LYS A 114 -19.75 28.08 -12.98
C LYS A 114 -19.25 26.80 -12.33
N LEU A 115 -19.65 26.63 -11.08
CA LEU A 115 -19.61 25.36 -10.35
C LEU A 115 -21.03 24.80 -10.25
N ARG A 116 -21.16 23.48 -10.29
CA ARG A 116 -22.43 22.80 -10.05
C ARG A 116 -22.29 21.77 -8.95
N CYS A 117 -23.16 21.81 -7.95
CA CYS A 117 -23.19 20.76 -6.96
C CYS A 117 -23.61 19.42 -7.57
N ARG A 118 -22.80 18.40 -7.34
CA ARG A 118 -23.04 17.03 -7.81
C ARG A 118 -24.35 16.42 -7.27
N TYR A 119 -24.75 16.81 -6.06
CA TYR A 119 -25.85 16.18 -5.32
C TYR A 119 -27.20 16.87 -5.52
N CYS A 120 -27.23 18.20 -5.47
CA CYS A 120 -28.48 18.95 -5.62
C CYS A 120 -28.62 19.70 -6.94
N GLY A 121 -27.55 19.76 -7.77
CA GLY A 121 -27.56 20.46 -9.04
C GLY A 121 -27.50 21.99 -8.96
N ALA A 122 -27.41 22.57 -7.76
CA ALA A 122 -27.30 24.02 -7.59
C ALA A 122 -26.04 24.57 -8.25
N GLU A 123 -26.18 25.71 -8.95
CA GLU A 123 -25.08 26.40 -9.62
C GLU A 123 -24.52 27.55 -8.77
N PHE A 124 -23.22 27.79 -8.87
CA PHE A 124 -22.52 28.85 -8.13
C PHE A 124 -21.50 29.56 -9.06
N PRO A 125 -21.25 30.88 -8.88
CA PRO A 125 -21.81 31.79 -7.88
C PRO A 125 -23.32 31.89 -7.98
N ASN A 126 -24.01 32.14 -6.83
CA ASN A 126 -25.46 32.19 -6.75
C ASN A 126 -25.90 33.31 -5.80
N PRO A 127 -26.79 34.23 -6.24
CA PRO A 127 -27.25 35.34 -5.40
C PRO A 127 -27.89 34.92 -4.06
N LYS A 128 -28.40 33.70 -3.97
CA LYS A 128 -28.94 33.17 -2.71
C LYS A 128 -27.83 32.83 -1.70
N TYR A 129 -26.61 32.63 -2.17
CA TYR A 129 -25.46 32.30 -1.35
C TYR A 129 -24.30 33.25 -1.68
N PRO A 130 -24.42 34.56 -1.38
CA PRO A 130 -23.41 35.55 -1.75
C PRO A 130 -22.15 35.40 -0.92
N GLU A 131 -20.99 35.59 -1.53
CA GLU A 131 -19.72 35.69 -0.83
C GLU A 131 -19.58 37.06 -0.17
N THR A 132 -20.03 37.18 1.06
CA THR A 132 -20.01 38.43 1.86
C THR A 132 -18.89 38.46 2.89
N GLY A 133 -18.25 37.34 3.14
CA GLY A 133 -17.00 37.29 3.90
C GLY A 133 -15.84 37.80 3.07
N VAL A 134 -14.92 38.53 3.67
CA VAL A 134 -13.77 39.12 3.03
C VAL A 134 -12.52 38.81 3.85
N LEU A 135 -11.47 38.37 3.17
CA LEU A 135 -10.12 38.21 3.69
C LEU A 135 -9.16 39.05 2.84
N GLU A 136 -8.49 40.00 3.44
CA GLU A 136 -7.49 40.84 2.81
C GLU A 136 -6.11 40.49 3.33
N CYS A 137 -5.15 40.33 2.42
CA CYS A 137 -3.74 40.16 2.76
C CYS A 137 -3.06 41.52 2.82
N PRO A 138 -2.64 42.01 4.01
CA PRO A 138 -2.04 43.34 4.17
C PRO A 138 -0.74 43.51 3.38
N GLN A 139 0.03 42.43 3.23
CA GLN A 139 1.33 42.46 2.55
C GLN A 139 1.19 42.53 1.01
N SER A 140 0.32 41.69 0.45
CA SER A 140 0.17 41.55 -1.01
C SER A 140 -0.96 42.42 -1.57
N GLY A 141 -1.90 42.89 -0.74
CA GLY A 141 -3.12 43.56 -1.13
C GLY A 141 -4.12 42.65 -1.83
N GLN A 142 -3.92 41.32 -1.88
CA GLN A 142 -4.89 40.39 -2.44
C GLN A 142 -6.10 40.27 -1.54
N THR A 143 -7.30 40.33 -2.15
CA THR A 143 -8.58 40.23 -1.44
C THR A 143 -9.32 39.00 -1.89
N PHE A 144 -9.77 38.18 -0.94
CA PHE A 144 -10.50 36.93 -1.15
C PHE A 144 -11.91 37.04 -0.58
N THR A 145 -12.88 36.45 -1.26
CA THR A 145 -14.27 36.43 -0.79
C THR A 145 -14.72 35.00 -0.51
N TYR A 146 -15.62 34.83 0.42
CA TYR A 146 -16.19 33.53 0.79
C TYR A 146 -17.64 33.67 1.30
N TYR A 147 -18.37 32.55 1.25
CA TYR A 147 -19.75 32.54 1.71
C TYR A 147 -19.82 32.47 3.24
N ILE A 148 -20.62 33.35 3.83
CA ILE A 148 -21.09 33.26 5.21
C ILE A 148 -22.61 33.54 5.23
N ASN A 149 -23.32 32.80 6.08
CA ASN A 149 -24.76 33.10 6.31
C ASN A 149 -24.94 34.20 7.34
N ASP A 150 -26.19 34.69 7.50
CA ASP A 150 -26.52 35.77 8.42
C ASP A 150 -26.30 35.37 9.88
N ALA A 151 -26.63 34.12 10.24
CA ALA A 151 -26.44 33.61 11.60
C ALA A 151 -24.96 33.57 11.96
N GLN A 152 -24.10 33.05 11.05
CA GLN A 152 -22.66 33.02 11.26
C GLN A 152 -22.04 34.42 11.35
N ARG A 153 -22.59 35.36 10.58
CA ARG A 153 -22.14 36.77 10.63
C ARG A 153 -22.47 37.43 11.95
N ALA A 154 -23.62 37.04 12.55
CA ALA A 154 -24.02 37.51 13.87
C ALA A 154 -23.23 36.88 15.02
N HIS A 155 -22.76 35.64 14.82
CA HIS A 155 -22.06 34.83 15.83
C HIS A 155 -20.83 34.15 15.23
N PRO A 156 -19.78 34.92 14.90
CA PRO A 156 -18.59 34.36 14.20
C PRO A 156 -17.81 33.37 15.07
N GLU A 157 -18.00 33.37 16.37
CA GLU A 157 -17.39 32.46 17.35
C GLU A 157 -18.11 31.10 17.46
N GLU A 158 -19.28 30.94 16.88
CA GLU A 158 -20.07 29.71 16.95
C GLU A 158 -19.90 28.83 15.72
N ASP A 159 -19.89 27.51 15.94
CA ASP A 159 -20.02 26.56 14.87
C ASP A 159 -21.47 26.48 14.40
N LEU A 160 -21.72 26.96 13.21
CA LEU A 160 -23.07 27.04 12.64
C LEU A 160 -23.43 25.84 11.76
N GLY A 161 -22.58 24.78 11.71
CA GLY A 161 -22.79 23.46 11.14
C GLY A 161 -23.45 23.39 9.75
N LYS A 162 -24.59 24.04 9.53
CA LYS A 162 -25.38 23.97 8.31
C LYS A 162 -24.70 24.60 7.07
N HIS A 163 -23.90 25.65 7.25
CA HIS A 163 -23.24 26.39 6.18
C HIS A 163 -21.71 26.38 6.27
N ALA A 164 -21.22 25.79 7.32
CA ALA A 164 -19.84 25.38 7.48
C ALA A 164 -19.81 23.88 7.76
N TYR A 165 -18.70 23.24 7.53
CA TYR A 165 -18.51 21.87 8.00
C TYR A 165 -17.32 21.81 8.94
N LEU A 166 -17.31 20.80 9.80
CA LEU A 166 -16.18 20.53 10.68
C LEU A 166 -15.26 19.51 10.01
N TRP A 167 -14.02 19.89 9.77
CA TRP A 167 -12.96 18.98 9.43
C TRP A 167 -11.97 18.92 10.57
N ALA A 168 -11.77 17.73 11.14
CA ALA A 168 -10.96 17.56 12.34
C ALA A 168 -11.32 18.56 13.46
N GLY A 169 -12.62 18.80 13.67
CA GLY A 169 -13.14 19.72 14.66
C GLY A 169 -13.06 21.20 14.30
N ARG A 170 -12.71 21.56 13.06
CA ARG A 170 -12.61 22.96 12.59
C ARG A 170 -13.75 23.31 11.64
N PRO A 171 -14.40 24.46 11.79
CA PRO A 171 -15.34 24.95 10.80
C PRO A 171 -14.57 25.42 9.54
N VAL A 172 -15.03 24.98 8.37
CA VAL A 172 -14.45 25.36 7.07
C VAL A 172 -15.50 26.06 6.22
N GLN A 173 -15.12 27.18 5.63
CA GLN A 173 -16.00 28.00 4.78
C GLN A 173 -15.77 27.75 3.31
N VAL A 174 -16.78 28.03 2.49
CA VAL A 174 -16.77 27.82 1.05
C VAL A 174 -16.46 29.13 0.32
N SER A 175 -15.43 29.13 -0.55
CA SER A 175 -15.18 30.19 -1.52
C SER A 175 -15.46 29.66 -2.94
N PHE A 176 -16.55 30.07 -3.55
CA PHE A 176 -16.88 29.68 -4.93
C PHE A 176 -15.93 30.31 -5.95
N THR A 177 -15.56 31.57 -5.75
CA THR A 177 -14.59 32.28 -6.59
C THR A 177 -13.20 31.69 -6.46
N GLY A 178 -12.81 31.29 -5.26
CA GLY A 178 -11.55 30.58 -4.98
C GLY A 178 -11.51 29.22 -5.67
N LEU A 179 -12.60 28.44 -5.54
CA LEU A 179 -12.74 27.15 -6.22
C LEU A 179 -12.70 27.29 -7.75
N LEU A 180 -13.36 28.28 -8.33
CA LEU A 180 -13.30 28.53 -9.76
C LEU A 180 -11.87 28.79 -10.23
N ARG A 181 -11.10 29.62 -9.49
CA ARG A 181 -9.68 29.86 -9.80
C ARG A 181 -8.88 28.56 -9.72
N THR A 182 -9.14 27.74 -8.69
CA THR A 182 -8.49 26.44 -8.53
C THR A 182 -8.79 25.48 -9.68
N TYR A 183 -10.07 25.32 -10.05
CA TYR A 183 -10.46 24.43 -11.16
C TYR A 183 -9.90 24.90 -12.51
N LYS A 184 -9.93 26.21 -12.78
CA LYS A 184 -9.36 26.78 -13.99
C LYS A 184 -7.86 26.53 -14.09
N LEU A 185 -7.11 26.85 -13.03
CA LEU A 185 -5.66 26.62 -12.96
C LEU A 185 -5.32 25.12 -13.09
N SER A 186 -6.01 24.26 -12.34
CA SER A 186 -5.78 22.82 -12.39
C SER A 186 -6.05 22.25 -13.78
N TRP A 187 -7.10 22.73 -14.47
CA TRP A 187 -7.37 22.31 -15.84
C TRP A 187 -6.25 22.73 -16.79
N VAL A 188 -5.79 23.98 -16.71
CA VAL A 188 -4.73 24.51 -17.57
C VAL A 188 -3.42 23.75 -17.33
N LEU A 189 -3.02 23.56 -16.08
CA LEU A 189 -1.81 22.81 -15.71
C LEU A 189 -1.90 21.33 -16.09
N GLY A 190 -3.09 20.75 -15.98
CA GLY A 190 -3.36 19.38 -16.43
C GLY A 190 -3.24 19.15 -17.94
N GLN A 191 -3.26 20.21 -18.76
CA GLN A 191 -3.00 20.09 -20.21
C GLN A 191 -1.50 19.99 -20.53
N VAL A 192 -0.65 20.55 -19.68
CA VAL A 192 0.78 20.74 -19.95
C VAL A 192 1.52 19.43 -20.28
N PRO A 193 1.47 18.38 -19.45
CA PRO A 193 2.19 17.15 -19.76
C PRO A 193 1.70 16.50 -21.07
N ARG A 194 0.39 16.49 -21.31
CA ARG A 194 -0.19 15.85 -22.49
C ARG A 194 0.18 16.57 -23.79
N LEU A 195 0.14 17.90 -23.78
CA LEU A 195 0.58 18.71 -24.92
C LEU A 195 2.08 18.47 -25.22
N ALA A 196 2.91 18.41 -24.19
CA ALA A 196 4.35 18.16 -24.34
C ALA A 196 4.66 16.75 -24.89
N GLN A 197 3.95 15.73 -24.39
CA GLN A 197 4.08 14.34 -24.85
C GLN A 197 3.64 14.18 -26.32
N VAL A 198 2.52 14.80 -26.73
CA VAL A 198 2.08 14.79 -28.13
C VAL A 198 3.11 15.49 -29.03
N TYR A 199 3.63 16.66 -28.60
CA TYR A 199 4.73 17.32 -29.34
C TYR A 199 5.94 16.40 -29.52
N ALA A 200 6.39 15.73 -28.46
CA ALA A 200 7.56 14.86 -28.47
C ALA A 200 7.44 13.68 -29.47
N LEU A 201 6.20 13.20 -29.70
CA LEU A 201 5.94 12.10 -30.63
C LEU A 201 5.63 12.56 -32.05
N THR A 202 4.98 13.71 -32.24
CA THR A 202 4.52 14.19 -33.57
C THR A 202 5.41 15.26 -34.18
N GLY A 203 6.16 16.01 -33.36
CA GLY A 203 6.92 17.19 -33.81
C GLY A 203 6.06 18.39 -34.15
N ASP A 204 4.73 18.37 -33.94
CA ASP A 204 3.85 19.49 -34.26
C ASP A 204 4.04 20.65 -33.25
N ALA A 205 4.72 21.69 -33.69
CA ALA A 205 5.07 22.86 -32.91
C ALA A 205 3.88 23.58 -32.25
N ARG A 206 2.66 23.37 -32.77
CA ARG A 206 1.43 23.97 -32.19
C ARG A 206 1.20 23.51 -30.76
N TYR A 207 1.56 22.25 -30.45
CA TYR A 207 1.47 21.72 -29.07
C TYR A 207 2.49 22.38 -28.16
N ALA A 208 3.75 22.46 -28.58
CA ALA A 208 4.81 23.14 -27.82
C ALA A 208 4.48 24.62 -27.57
N GLN A 209 3.86 25.28 -28.54
CA GLN A 209 3.44 26.69 -28.40
C GLN A 209 2.40 26.85 -27.28
N ARG A 210 1.45 25.92 -27.11
CA ARG A 210 0.48 25.96 -26.01
C ARG A 210 1.15 25.73 -24.67
N VAL A 211 2.09 24.80 -24.58
CA VAL A 211 2.94 24.61 -23.37
C VAL A 211 3.65 25.90 -23.02
N ALA A 212 4.30 26.55 -24.00
CA ALA A 212 5.02 27.80 -23.78
C ALA A 212 4.11 28.90 -23.21
N TRP A 213 2.93 29.12 -23.80
CA TRP A 213 1.97 30.13 -23.33
C TRP A 213 1.46 29.86 -21.90
N ILE A 214 1.17 28.59 -21.59
CA ILE A 214 0.72 28.20 -20.27
C ILE A 214 1.82 28.43 -19.24
N LEU A 215 3.03 27.89 -19.47
CA LEU A 215 4.15 28.00 -18.52
C LEU A 215 4.57 29.45 -18.33
N GLU A 216 4.59 30.26 -19.40
CA GLU A 216 4.89 31.69 -19.30
C GLU A 216 3.86 32.41 -18.42
N ARG A 217 2.56 32.17 -18.63
CA ARG A 217 1.52 32.80 -17.82
C ARG A 217 1.61 32.38 -16.35
N VAL A 218 1.85 31.11 -16.07
CA VAL A 218 2.03 30.63 -14.70
C VAL A 218 3.28 31.26 -14.08
N ALA A 219 4.40 31.38 -14.82
CA ALA A 219 5.60 32.03 -14.34
C ALA A 219 5.43 33.54 -14.07
N GLU A 220 4.48 34.20 -14.72
CA GLU A 220 4.12 35.62 -14.44
C GLU A 220 3.43 35.78 -13.07
N VAL A 221 2.59 34.81 -12.68
CA VAL A 221 1.75 34.90 -11.48
C VAL A 221 2.32 34.17 -10.28
N PHE A 222 3.10 33.13 -10.50
CA PHE A 222 3.63 32.26 -9.44
C PHE A 222 4.36 33.05 -8.31
N PRO A 223 5.22 34.05 -8.59
CA PRO A 223 5.85 34.83 -7.53
C PRO A 223 4.88 35.66 -6.69
N LYS A 224 3.69 35.96 -7.24
CA LYS A 224 2.66 36.78 -6.58
C LYS A 224 1.66 35.93 -5.78
N TYR A 225 1.60 34.63 -6.05
CA TYR A 225 0.68 33.75 -5.35
C TYR A 225 1.12 33.55 -3.90
N LEU A 226 0.18 33.71 -2.99
CA LEU A 226 0.40 33.44 -1.58
C LEU A 226 0.59 31.92 -1.38
N TYR A 227 1.46 31.59 -0.47
CA TYR A 227 1.59 30.24 0.02
C TYR A 227 0.40 29.94 0.93
N HIS A 228 -0.43 28.95 0.61
CA HIS A 228 -1.68 28.67 1.32
C HIS A 228 -1.79 27.19 1.68
N SER A 229 -2.40 26.95 2.82
CA SER A 229 -2.54 25.62 3.38
C SER A 229 -3.93 25.03 3.19
N TYR A 230 -3.99 23.76 3.42
CA TYR A 230 -5.19 22.93 3.46
C TYR A 230 -6.27 23.44 4.43
N GLY A 231 -5.85 24.05 5.56
CA GLY A 231 -6.73 24.60 6.57
C GLY A 231 -7.27 26.00 6.28
N GLY A 232 -7.00 26.54 5.09
CA GLY A 232 -7.49 27.89 4.71
C GLY A 232 -6.61 29.03 5.23
N CYS A 233 -5.32 28.80 5.46
CA CYS A 233 -4.36 29.82 5.85
C CYS A 233 -3.60 30.36 4.64
N PHE A 234 -3.29 31.65 4.65
CA PHE A 234 -2.41 32.30 3.67
C PHE A 234 -1.21 32.91 4.40
N ALA A 235 -0.05 32.85 3.77
CA ALA A 235 1.13 33.56 4.24
C ALA A 235 1.02 35.05 3.91
N ASP A 236 1.15 35.90 4.92
CA ASP A 236 1.26 37.36 4.78
C ASP A 236 2.71 37.83 4.95
N CYS A 237 3.65 37.07 4.37
CA CYS A 237 5.07 37.33 4.33
C CYS A 237 5.62 36.78 3.01
N ASP A 238 6.94 36.77 2.85
CA ASP A 238 7.52 36.06 1.71
C ASP A 238 7.08 34.60 1.69
N PRO A 239 6.52 34.09 0.56
CA PRO A 239 6.00 32.74 0.50
C PRO A 239 7.03 31.64 0.76
N ALA A 240 8.29 31.85 0.37
CA ALA A 240 9.35 30.89 0.65
C ALA A 240 9.72 30.88 2.14
N GLU A 241 9.66 32.04 2.81
CA GLU A 241 9.85 32.14 4.25
C GLU A 241 8.70 31.46 5.01
N ALA A 242 7.44 31.69 4.62
CA ALA A 242 6.29 31.04 5.18
C ALA A 242 6.34 29.51 5.01
N ALA A 243 6.75 29.04 3.84
CA ALA A 243 6.93 27.62 3.57
C ALA A 243 7.98 26.99 4.48
N ARG A 244 9.09 27.66 4.68
CA ARG A 244 10.16 27.21 5.58
C ARG A 244 9.68 27.12 7.03
N GLU A 245 9.00 28.13 7.52
CA GLU A 245 8.48 28.18 8.88
C GLU A 245 7.40 27.12 9.12
N MET A 246 6.48 26.95 8.18
CA MET A 246 5.45 25.89 8.25
C MET A 246 6.07 24.50 8.23
N GLY A 247 7.13 24.28 7.47
CA GLY A 247 7.86 23.02 7.42
C GLY A 247 8.66 22.71 8.69
N LEU A 248 9.12 23.76 9.41
CA LEU A 248 9.95 23.59 10.62
C LEU A 248 9.11 23.42 11.90
N HIS A 249 7.93 24.04 11.97
CA HIS A 249 7.14 24.12 13.19
C HIS A 249 5.66 23.70 13.02
N PRO A 250 5.35 22.60 12.32
CA PRO A 250 3.96 22.23 12.07
C PRO A 250 3.16 21.94 13.34
N ALA A 251 3.85 21.51 14.40
CA ALA A 251 3.22 21.06 15.65
C ALA A 251 3.09 22.17 16.71
N ALA A 252 3.69 23.33 16.49
CA ALA A 252 3.75 24.38 17.52
C ALA A 252 2.42 25.15 17.72
N GLY A 253 1.48 25.04 16.80
CA GLY A 253 0.22 25.81 16.81
C GLY A 253 0.43 27.33 16.64
N GLU A 254 1.68 27.76 16.47
CA GLU A 254 2.08 29.13 16.21
C GLU A 254 2.39 29.30 14.74
N PHE A 255 1.85 30.34 14.13
CA PHE A 255 2.17 30.70 12.76
C PHE A 255 3.46 31.51 12.69
N ALA A 256 4.20 31.38 11.59
CA ALA A 256 5.19 32.37 11.22
C ALA A 256 4.59 33.79 11.22
N ALA A 257 5.41 34.78 11.50
CA ALA A 257 4.97 36.16 11.43
C ALA A 257 4.38 36.44 10.03
N GLY A 258 3.18 37.01 10.01
CA GLY A 258 2.50 37.35 8.77
C GLY A 258 1.62 36.27 8.15
N VAL A 259 1.43 35.11 8.78
CA VAL A 259 0.44 34.13 8.32
C VAL A 259 -0.97 34.63 8.62
N ILE A 260 -1.79 34.69 7.55
CA ILE A 260 -3.18 35.13 7.67
C ILE A 260 -4.08 33.94 7.91
N ARG A 261 -4.82 33.97 9.01
CA ARG A 261 -5.84 32.98 9.32
C ARG A 261 -7.15 33.35 8.66
N HIS A 262 -7.73 32.41 7.91
CA HIS A 262 -9.10 32.59 7.45
C HIS A 262 -10.04 32.66 8.65
N PRO A 263 -10.94 33.68 8.75
CA PRO A 263 -11.80 33.85 9.93
C PRO A 263 -12.66 32.64 10.26
N ALA A 264 -13.04 31.85 9.27
CA ALA A 264 -13.84 30.67 9.45
C ALA A 264 -13.03 29.37 9.66
N ALA A 265 -11.75 29.36 9.38
CA ALA A 265 -10.86 28.28 9.76
C ALA A 265 -10.37 28.57 11.18
N ILE A 266 -11.14 28.23 12.17
CA ILE A 266 -10.75 28.37 13.58
C ILE A 266 -9.56 27.45 13.82
N MET A 267 -8.40 28.06 13.96
CA MET A 267 -7.17 27.35 14.20
C MET A 267 -7.08 27.02 15.68
N ARG A 268 -7.13 25.75 16.00
CA ARG A 268 -7.09 25.27 17.37
C ARG A 268 -5.65 24.97 17.80
N ASP A 269 -5.37 25.22 19.06
CA ASP A 269 -4.09 24.85 19.65
C ASP A 269 -3.99 23.32 19.79
N ARG A 270 -3.10 22.71 19.06
CA ARG A 270 -2.87 21.27 19.09
C ARG A 270 -2.62 20.73 20.50
N ASN A 271 -1.93 21.49 21.34
CA ASN A 271 -1.63 21.08 22.71
C ASN A 271 -2.87 21.03 23.60
N LYS A 272 -3.95 21.74 23.25
CA LYS A 272 -5.20 21.79 24.00
C LYS A 272 -6.26 20.81 23.51
N ASP A 273 -6.36 20.63 22.21
CA ASP A 273 -7.45 19.87 21.59
C ASP A 273 -7.00 18.76 20.61
N GLY A 274 -5.70 18.59 20.43
CA GLY A 274 -5.13 17.58 19.55
C GLY A 274 -5.11 17.97 18.07
N PHE A 275 -5.53 19.20 17.71
CA PHE A 275 -5.52 19.67 16.33
C PHE A 275 -4.52 20.82 16.17
N GLY A 276 -3.39 20.52 15.56
CA GLY A 276 -2.39 21.52 15.16
C GLY A 276 -2.84 22.25 13.91
N ASP A 277 -2.70 23.54 13.92
CA ASP A 277 -3.03 24.39 12.77
C ASP A 277 -2.18 24.11 11.57
N LEU A 278 -0.92 23.89 11.83
CA LEU A 278 0.08 23.58 10.83
C LEU A 278 0.32 22.08 10.65
N ASP A 279 -0.51 21.23 11.24
CA ASP A 279 -0.53 19.81 10.87
C ASP A 279 -0.93 19.60 9.43
N ALA A 280 -1.85 20.45 8.98
CA ALA A 280 -2.04 20.61 7.58
C ALA A 280 -0.90 21.42 6.95
N GLY A 281 -0.07 22.11 7.71
CA GLY A 281 1.01 22.98 7.38
C GLY A 281 1.61 22.76 5.99
N PHE A 282 2.84 22.36 5.93
CA PHE A 282 3.48 22.07 4.65
C PHE A 282 2.89 20.85 3.93
N TRP A 283 2.37 19.89 4.66
CA TRP A 283 1.68 18.73 4.11
C TRP A 283 0.49 19.14 3.21
N GLY A 284 -0.23 20.17 3.62
CA GLY A 284 -1.38 20.70 2.90
C GLY A 284 -1.15 22.07 2.27
N ALA A 285 0.07 22.49 1.95
CA ALA A 285 0.38 23.84 1.51
C ALA A 285 1.13 23.89 0.17
N GLY A 286 0.90 24.98 -0.58
CA GLY A 286 1.55 25.30 -1.85
C GLY A 286 1.06 26.64 -2.42
N ARG A 287 1.57 27.04 -3.58
CA ARG A 287 1.10 28.22 -4.33
C ARG A 287 0.06 27.86 -5.39
N LEU A 288 0.26 26.76 -6.08
CA LEU A 288 -0.63 26.24 -7.16
C LEU A 288 -1.66 25.25 -6.63
N SER A 289 -1.33 24.57 -5.55
CA SER A 289 -2.10 23.51 -4.93
C SER A 289 -2.10 23.66 -3.41
N THR A 290 -3.12 23.11 -2.75
CA THR A 290 -3.20 23.08 -1.28
C THR A 290 -2.47 21.91 -0.64
N GLY A 291 -1.75 21.10 -1.40
CA GLY A 291 -1.04 19.93 -0.89
C GLY A 291 0.36 19.78 -1.44
N ALA A 292 1.36 19.53 -0.58
CA ALA A 292 2.76 19.39 -0.96
C ALA A 292 2.98 18.34 -2.07
N GLY A 293 2.30 17.20 -1.99
CA GLY A 293 2.37 16.19 -3.04
C GLY A 293 1.80 16.69 -4.38
N GLY A 294 0.65 17.37 -4.36
CA GLY A 294 0.04 17.96 -5.55
C GLY A 294 0.86 19.12 -6.14
N GLU A 295 1.44 19.96 -5.28
CA GLU A 295 2.34 21.04 -5.69
C GLU A 295 3.60 20.47 -6.36
N GLY A 296 4.24 19.48 -5.73
CA GLY A 296 5.43 18.82 -6.27
C GLY A 296 5.17 18.15 -7.63
N SER A 297 4.06 17.41 -7.77
CA SER A 297 3.68 16.78 -9.05
C SER A 297 3.40 17.81 -10.14
N THR A 298 2.71 18.90 -9.81
CA THR A 298 2.40 19.96 -10.76
C THR A 298 3.67 20.66 -11.29
N LEU A 299 4.59 20.96 -10.40
CA LEU A 299 5.87 21.57 -10.77
C LEU A 299 6.78 20.59 -11.53
N LEU A 300 6.82 19.32 -11.14
CA LEU A 300 7.54 18.27 -11.88
C LEU A 300 7.03 18.16 -13.31
N ASN A 301 5.71 18.11 -13.51
CA ASN A 301 5.09 18.10 -14.84
C ASN A 301 5.48 19.35 -15.67
N ALA A 302 5.59 20.51 -15.03
CA ALA A 302 6.05 21.72 -15.70
C ALA A 302 7.52 21.62 -16.15
N VAL A 303 8.41 21.08 -15.30
CA VAL A 303 9.84 20.85 -15.62
C VAL A 303 9.97 19.89 -16.79
N VAL A 304 9.28 18.73 -16.73
CA VAL A 304 9.35 17.70 -17.78
C VAL A 304 8.79 18.23 -19.10
N ALA A 305 7.67 18.95 -19.05
CA ALA A 305 7.08 19.52 -20.26
C ALA A 305 7.96 20.65 -20.88
N TYR A 306 8.58 21.48 -20.04
CA TYR A 306 9.57 22.47 -20.49
C TYR A 306 10.75 21.78 -21.17
N ASP A 307 11.32 20.75 -20.54
CA ASP A 307 12.44 19.98 -21.09
C ASP A 307 12.12 19.37 -22.47
N LEU A 308 10.91 18.82 -22.64
CA LEU A 308 10.47 18.26 -23.92
C LEU A 308 10.27 19.32 -25.03
N THR A 309 9.97 20.57 -24.67
CA THR A 309 9.49 21.57 -25.62
C THR A 309 10.39 22.80 -25.76
N LYS A 310 11.40 23.01 -24.88
CA LYS A 310 12.24 24.21 -24.79
C LYS A 310 12.98 24.61 -26.08
N ASP A 311 13.26 23.61 -26.92
CA ASP A 311 13.99 23.81 -28.18
C ASP A 311 13.10 23.68 -29.43
N ALA A 312 11.78 23.69 -29.21
CA ALA A 312 10.79 23.62 -30.30
C ALA A 312 10.89 24.85 -31.23
N THR A 313 10.82 24.58 -32.54
CA THR A 313 10.74 25.63 -33.56
C THR A 313 9.42 25.53 -34.32
N ASP A 314 8.91 26.67 -34.79
CA ASP A 314 7.74 26.70 -35.66
C ASP A 314 8.11 26.23 -37.10
N PRO A 315 7.13 26.05 -38.01
CA PRO A 315 7.41 25.62 -39.38
C PRO A 315 8.37 26.55 -40.16
N GLU A 316 8.51 27.81 -39.75
CA GLU A 316 9.44 28.78 -40.32
C GLU A 316 10.84 28.74 -39.65
N GLY A 317 11.05 27.80 -38.71
CA GLY A 317 12.32 27.64 -38.00
C GLY A 317 12.57 28.66 -36.87
N ARG A 318 11.55 29.43 -36.47
CA ARG A 318 11.67 30.38 -35.35
C ARG A 318 11.45 29.68 -34.03
N PRO A 319 12.24 29.98 -32.97
CA PRO A 319 12.02 29.41 -31.65
C PRO A 319 10.60 29.67 -31.13
N VAL A 320 9.94 28.65 -30.57
CA VAL A 320 8.64 28.79 -29.90
C VAL A 320 8.79 29.58 -28.59
N TYR A 321 9.91 29.43 -27.91
CA TYR A 321 10.26 30.16 -26.70
C TYR A 321 11.22 31.28 -27.01
N SER A 322 10.88 32.53 -26.65
CA SER A 322 11.89 33.60 -26.62
C SER A 322 12.84 33.41 -25.43
N GLU A 323 14.03 33.99 -25.47
CA GLU A 323 14.99 33.90 -24.35
C GLU A 323 14.42 34.54 -23.05
N GLU A 324 13.66 35.63 -23.16
CA GLU A 324 13.00 36.25 -22.00
C GLU A 324 11.90 35.31 -21.43
N MET A 325 11.20 34.60 -22.30
CA MET A 325 10.20 33.60 -21.88
C MET A 325 10.88 32.44 -21.15
N LYS A 326 11.95 31.87 -21.71
CA LYS A 326 12.76 30.84 -21.08
C LYS A 326 13.25 31.29 -19.71
N GLN A 327 13.90 32.47 -19.63
CA GLN A 327 14.42 33.04 -18.38
C GLN A 327 13.31 33.14 -17.31
N ARG A 328 12.14 33.72 -17.69
CA ARG A 328 11.00 33.87 -16.77
C ARG A 328 10.47 32.54 -16.28
N ILE A 329 10.30 31.56 -17.16
CA ILE A 329 9.84 30.23 -16.78
C ILE A 329 10.85 29.56 -15.84
N CYS A 330 12.12 29.57 -16.20
CA CYS A 330 13.15 28.95 -15.39
C CYS A 330 13.26 29.59 -14.00
N ASP A 331 13.35 30.90 -13.90
CA ASP A 331 13.60 31.59 -12.63
C ASP A 331 12.35 31.63 -11.76
N ASN A 332 11.23 32.08 -12.34
CA ASN A 332 10.03 32.39 -11.56
C ASN A 332 9.14 31.17 -11.27
N LEU A 333 9.30 30.08 -12.01
CA LEU A 333 8.46 28.89 -11.84
C LEU A 333 9.28 27.65 -11.47
N LEU A 334 10.23 27.24 -12.32
CA LEU A 334 10.89 25.94 -12.12
C LEU A 334 11.86 25.96 -10.94
N LEU A 335 12.79 26.93 -10.91
CA LEU A 335 13.77 27.07 -9.82
C LEU A 335 13.12 27.55 -8.52
N ALA A 336 12.24 28.56 -8.59
CA ALA A 336 11.53 29.07 -7.42
C ALA A 336 10.61 28.02 -6.79
N GLY A 337 9.81 27.32 -7.61
CA GLY A 337 8.93 26.26 -7.13
C GLY A 337 9.69 25.08 -6.54
N CYS A 338 10.82 24.70 -7.14
CA CYS A 338 11.69 23.68 -6.58
C CYS A 338 12.26 24.11 -5.22
N ALA A 339 12.74 25.35 -5.10
CA ALA A 339 13.26 25.89 -3.84
C ALA A 339 12.19 25.92 -2.73
N ASP A 340 10.94 26.28 -3.06
CA ASP A 340 9.82 26.19 -2.11
C ASP A 340 9.62 24.76 -1.63
N MET A 341 9.56 23.78 -2.53
CA MET A 341 9.35 22.38 -2.20
C MET A 341 10.52 21.74 -1.44
N GLU A 342 11.74 22.24 -1.59
CA GLU A 342 12.93 21.80 -0.84
C GLU A 342 12.89 22.16 0.65
N ASN A 343 12.01 23.06 1.06
CA ASN A 343 11.74 23.34 2.47
C ASN A 343 10.95 22.23 3.17
N TYR A 344 10.26 21.36 2.41
CA TYR A 344 9.58 20.20 2.98
C TYR A 344 10.61 19.15 3.41
N LYS A 345 10.69 18.88 4.72
CA LYS A 345 11.72 18.01 5.31
C LYS A 345 11.19 16.63 5.66
N ASP A 346 9.88 16.50 5.90
CA ASP A 346 9.27 15.24 6.32
C ASP A 346 9.42 14.16 5.26
N ILE A 347 9.60 12.93 5.73
CA ILE A 347 9.57 11.74 4.91
C ILE A 347 8.23 11.04 5.12
N ASN A 348 7.34 11.18 4.18
CA ASN A 348 6.01 10.57 4.19
C ASN A 348 5.46 10.48 2.75
N ASN A 349 4.24 10.00 2.60
CA ASN A 349 3.56 9.82 1.32
C ASN A 349 3.37 11.12 0.49
N LYS A 350 3.74 12.30 0.97
CA LYS A 350 3.61 13.58 0.24
C LYS A 350 4.93 14.11 -0.30
N CYS A 351 6.07 13.61 0.20
CA CYS A 351 7.37 14.17 -0.18
C CYS A 351 7.92 13.66 -1.52
N GLY A 352 7.47 12.48 -1.99
CA GLY A 352 7.98 11.85 -3.22
C GLY A 352 8.02 12.77 -4.44
N PRO A 353 6.89 13.41 -4.84
CA PRO A 353 6.89 14.31 -5.99
C PRO A 353 7.82 15.52 -5.84
N GLY A 354 7.98 16.06 -4.63
CA GLY A 354 8.93 17.13 -4.35
C GLY A 354 10.39 16.68 -4.48
N ARG A 355 10.68 15.42 -4.15
CA ARG A 355 12.01 14.83 -4.36
C ARG A 355 12.27 14.57 -5.85
N ALA A 356 11.28 14.06 -6.59
CA ALA A 356 11.33 13.92 -8.03
C ALA A 356 11.57 15.27 -8.74
N LEU A 357 10.86 16.33 -8.32
CA LEU A 357 11.05 17.69 -8.80
C LEU A 357 12.50 18.16 -8.58
N SER A 358 13.05 17.96 -7.37
CA SER A 358 14.45 18.32 -7.08
C SER A 358 15.41 17.59 -8.03
N GLY A 359 15.21 16.30 -8.27
CA GLY A 359 15.98 15.51 -9.24
C GLY A 359 15.88 16.06 -10.67
N ALA A 360 14.65 16.31 -11.15
CA ALA A 360 14.41 16.82 -12.51
C ALA A 360 15.06 18.20 -12.73
N VAL A 361 14.91 19.13 -11.77
CA VAL A 361 15.57 20.45 -11.80
C VAL A 361 17.09 20.27 -11.72
N GLY A 362 17.59 19.38 -10.87
CA GLY A 362 19.01 19.07 -10.75
C GLY A 362 19.63 18.60 -12.07
N ILE A 363 18.95 17.70 -12.79
CA ILE A 363 19.36 17.21 -14.10
C ILE A 363 19.29 18.32 -15.15
N LEU A 364 18.18 19.04 -15.24
CA LEU A 364 17.93 20.05 -16.27
C LEU A 364 18.94 21.23 -16.19
N PHE A 365 19.28 21.64 -14.97
CA PHE A 365 20.16 22.81 -14.73
C PHE A 365 21.58 22.42 -14.29
N GLY A 366 21.96 21.15 -14.35
CA GLY A 366 23.30 20.67 -13.97
C GLY A 366 23.64 20.89 -12.50
N GLN A 367 22.71 20.70 -11.61
CA GLN A 367 22.83 20.89 -10.15
C GLN A 367 22.86 19.54 -9.42
N PRO A 368 24.00 18.87 -9.31
CA PRO A 368 24.10 17.48 -8.85
C PRO A 368 23.68 17.28 -7.40
N GLU A 369 23.76 18.30 -6.54
CA GLU A 369 23.27 18.21 -5.15
C GLU A 369 21.73 17.97 -5.08
N ARG A 370 21.00 18.53 -6.03
CA ARG A 370 19.54 18.29 -6.15
C ARG A 370 19.23 16.86 -6.60
N VAL A 371 20.08 16.30 -7.44
CA VAL A 371 19.96 14.89 -7.86
C VAL A 371 20.20 13.95 -6.67
N ARG A 372 21.21 14.25 -5.86
CA ARG A 372 21.47 13.48 -4.62
C ARG A 372 20.34 13.58 -3.62
N ARG A 373 19.78 14.79 -3.45
CA ARG A 373 18.58 14.96 -2.62
C ARG A 373 17.39 14.11 -3.09
N ALA A 374 17.21 13.94 -4.41
CA ALA A 374 16.17 13.07 -4.94
C ALA A 374 16.43 11.60 -4.58
N LEU A 375 17.68 11.14 -4.72
CA LEU A 375 18.08 9.78 -4.36
C LEU A 375 17.92 9.51 -2.85
N GLU A 376 18.44 10.40 -1.99
CA GLU A 376 18.28 10.31 -0.54
C GLU A 376 16.80 10.25 -0.13
N GLY A 377 15.98 11.09 -0.77
CA GLY A 377 14.53 11.08 -0.55
C GLY A 377 13.88 9.77 -0.96
N PHE A 378 14.30 9.19 -2.07
CA PHE A 378 13.80 7.90 -2.55
C PHE A 378 14.19 6.74 -1.62
N GLU A 379 15.46 6.65 -1.22
CA GLU A 379 15.94 5.64 -0.28
C GLU A 379 15.24 5.77 1.09
N SER A 380 15.08 7.01 1.57
CA SER A 380 14.36 7.29 2.83
C SER A 380 12.91 6.88 2.76
N LEU A 381 12.20 7.22 1.66
CA LEU A 381 10.81 6.79 1.44
C LEU A 381 10.66 5.28 1.39
N LEU A 382 11.57 4.58 0.70
CA LEU A 382 11.58 3.13 0.70
C LEU A 382 11.82 2.57 2.11
N GLY A 383 12.70 3.19 2.89
CA GLY A 383 12.96 2.79 4.27
C GLY A 383 11.78 3.03 5.21
N GLU A 384 11.10 4.18 5.09
CA GLU A 384 9.99 4.54 5.96
C GLU A 384 8.67 3.82 5.58
N CYS A 385 8.39 3.64 4.29
CA CYS A 385 7.12 3.10 3.83
C CYS A 385 7.12 1.58 3.64
N PHE A 386 8.28 0.97 3.43
CA PHE A 386 8.40 -0.47 3.13
C PHE A 386 9.38 -1.17 4.07
N HIS A 387 9.06 -2.40 4.42
CA HIS A 387 9.99 -3.30 5.09
C HIS A 387 11.13 -3.73 4.14
N PHE A 388 12.15 -4.36 4.69
CA PHE A 388 13.31 -4.83 3.89
C PHE A 388 12.92 -5.88 2.83
N ASP A 389 11.83 -6.60 3.05
CA ASP A 389 11.25 -7.57 2.11
C ASP A 389 10.32 -6.95 1.06
N GLY A 390 10.19 -5.63 1.05
CA GLY A 390 9.40 -4.87 0.10
C GLY A 390 7.90 -4.75 0.41
N PHE A 391 7.41 -5.29 1.52
CA PHE A 391 6.00 -5.11 1.90
C PHE A 391 5.77 -3.78 2.61
N CYS A 392 4.62 -3.17 2.34
CA CYS A 392 4.26 -1.88 2.92
C CYS A 392 4.00 -1.98 4.41
N LYS A 393 4.58 -1.03 5.18
CA LYS A 393 4.41 -0.96 6.64
C LYS A 393 3.01 -0.54 7.07
N GLU A 394 2.23 0.09 6.20
CA GLU A 394 0.89 0.57 6.53
C GLU A 394 -0.18 -0.47 6.19
N SER A 395 -0.36 -0.79 4.92
CA SER A 395 -1.28 -1.85 4.47
C SER A 395 -1.09 -2.17 2.97
N PRO A 396 -1.64 -3.29 2.47
CA PRO A 396 -1.66 -3.61 1.04
C PRO A 396 -2.20 -2.50 0.14
N SER A 397 -3.29 -1.83 0.51
CA SER A 397 -3.83 -0.73 -0.29
C SER A 397 -2.91 0.49 -0.33
N TYR A 398 -2.21 0.77 0.76
CA TYR A 398 -1.26 1.89 0.83
C TYR A 398 0.03 1.63 0.05
N SER A 399 0.38 0.38 -0.24
CA SER A 399 1.50 0.04 -1.15
C SER A 399 1.37 0.77 -2.49
N SER A 400 0.18 0.73 -3.12
CA SER A 400 -0.06 1.41 -4.40
C SER A 400 0.12 2.92 -4.29
N MET A 401 -0.34 3.53 -3.20
CA MET A 401 -0.22 4.96 -3.00
C MET A 401 1.24 5.39 -2.83
N HIS A 402 2.01 4.67 -2.00
CA HIS A 402 3.42 4.99 -1.79
C HIS A 402 4.26 4.80 -3.05
N LEU A 403 4.07 3.69 -3.78
CA LEU A 403 4.75 3.45 -5.04
C LEU A 403 4.44 4.53 -6.06
N GLY A 404 3.15 4.88 -6.25
CA GLY A 404 2.73 5.88 -7.23
C GLY A 404 3.19 7.32 -6.91
N LEU A 405 3.63 7.61 -5.69
CA LEU A 405 4.18 8.92 -5.32
C LEU A 405 5.71 9.01 -5.43
N MET A 406 6.39 7.90 -5.71
CA MET A 406 7.85 7.87 -5.84
C MET A 406 8.35 7.29 -7.16
N GLU A 407 7.47 6.79 -8.02
CA GLU A 407 7.82 6.01 -9.23
C GLU A 407 8.60 6.80 -10.27
N GLU A 408 8.45 8.13 -10.33
CA GLU A 408 9.20 8.95 -11.27
C GLU A 408 10.68 9.10 -10.91
N ILE A 409 11.05 8.92 -9.63
CA ILE A 409 12.45 9.13 -9.19
C ILE A 409 13.41 8.13 -9.84
N PRO A 410 13.14 6.80 -9.87
CA PRO A 410 14.01 5.86 -10.57
C PRO A 410 14.17 6.16 -12.06
N ASP A 411 13.08 6.50 -12.76
CA ASP A 411 13.12 6.82 -14.19
C ASP A 411 13.91 8.11 -14.47
N LEU A 412 13.78 9.12 -13.61
CA LEU A 412 14.58 10.34 -13.67
C LEU A 412 16.08 10.07 -13.50
N LEU A 413 16.46 9.23 -12.54
CA LEU A 413 17.84 8.97 -12.19
C LEU A 413 18.52 7.93 -13.08
N ALA A 414 17.75 7.06 -13.78
CA ALA A 414 18.29 6.02 -14.64
C ALA A 414 19.21 6.61 -15.73
N GLY A 415 20.46 6.17 -15.78
CA GLY A 415 21.47 6.64 -16.72
C GLY A 415 22.10 8.00 -16.40
N TYR A 416 21.81 8.57 -15.22
CA TYR A 416 22.39 9.85 -14.82
C TYR A 416 23.89 9.76 -14.58
N SER A 417 24.63 10.79 -15.04
CA SER A 417 26.04 11.00 -14.73
C SER A 417 26.27 12.41 -14.23
N ASP A 418 27.08 12.55 -13.20
CA ASP A 418 27.46 13.85 -12.67
C ASP A 418 28.21 14.70 -13.70
N PRO A 419 28.09 16.00 -13.67
CA PRO A 419 28.86 16.92 -14.51
C PRO A 419 30.37 16.65 -14.41
N ALA A 420 31.10 16.91 -15.48
CA ALA A 420 32.53 16.73 -15.51
C ALA A 420 33.23 17.52 -14.40
N GLY A 421 34.12 16.84 -13.65
CA GLY A 421 34.89 17.46 -12.56
C GLY A 421 34.12 17.59 -11.22
N TYR A 422 32.84 17.27 -11.16
CA TYR A 422 32.11 17.26 -9.89
C TYR A 422 32.42 15.97 -9.10
N ILE A 423 32.65 16.13 -7.81
CA ILE A 423 32.80 15.05 -6.82
C ILE A 423 31.98 15.47 -5.58
N ALA A 424 31.08 14.60 -5.11
CA ALA A 424 30.28 14.88 -3.93
C ALA A 424 31.12 14.95 -2.65
N ALA A 425 30.55 15.48 -1.57
CA ALA A 425 31.20 15.61 -0.26
C ALA A 425 31.67 14.27 0.32
N ASP A 426 31.01 13.17 -0.01
CA ASP A 426 31.36 11.80 0.38
C ASP A 426 32.44 11.16 -0.54
N GLY A 427 32.97 11.90 -1.50
CA GLY A 427 33.95 11.44 -2.48
C GLY A 427 33.38 10.61 -3.62
N LYS A 428 32.06 10.39 -3.65
CA LYS A 428 31.41 9.56 -4.69
C LYS A 428 30.98 10.40 -5.89
N ARG A 429 31.00 9.74 -7.03
CA ARG A 429 30.54 10.27 -8.31
C ARG A 429 29.53 9.30 -8.93
N PHE A 430 28.47 9.81 -9.53
CA PHE A 430 27.59 9.02 -10.38
C PHE A 430 28.10 9.01 -11.81
N ASP A 431 28.20 7.81 -12.37
CA ASP A 431 28.53 7.58 -13.78
C ASP A 431 27.58 6.51 -14.31
N ASN A 432 26.63 6.90 -15.17
CA ASN A 432 25.57 6.04 -15.69
C ASN A 432 24.81 5.29 -14.56
N PHE A 433 24.40 6.06 -13.53
CA PHE A 433 23.73 5.51 -12.35
C PHE A 433 22.37 4.89 -12.72
N ASP A 434 22.09 3.71 -12.20
CA ASP A 434 20.82 3.00 -12.42
C ASP A 434 20.19 2.60 -11.09
N PRO A 435 19.15 3.31 -10.61
CA PRO A 435 18.46 3.00 -9.36
C PRO A 435 17.84 1.60 -9.35
N PHE A 436 17.36 1.12 -10.48
CA PHE A 436 16.72 -0.20 -10.59
C PHE A 436 17.65 -1.36 -10.25
N THR A 437 18.95 -1.18 -10.50
CA THR A 437 19.99 -2.15 -10.17
C THR A 437 20.60 -1.88 -8.78
N HIS A 438 20.82 -0.61 -8.43
CA HIS A 438 21.51 -0.23 -7.19
C HIS A 438 20.63 -0.25 -5.96
N ILE A 439 19.28 -0.20 -6.12
CA ILE A 439 18.34 -0.16 -5.00
C ILE A 439 17.36 -1.36 -5.06
N PRO A 440 17.83 -2.57 -4.70
CA PRO A 440 17.04 -3.80 -4.86
C PRO A 440 15.72 -3.80 -4.06
N ARG A 441 15.61 -3.00 -2.98
CA ARG A 441 14.36 -2.84 -2.21
C ARG A 441 13.22 -2.31 -3.06
N TYR A 442 13.48 -1.47 -4.07
CA TYR A 442 12.43 -0.98 -4.97
C TYR A 442 11.82 -2.11 -5.81
N ARG A 443 12.66 -3.01 -6.35
CA ARG A 443 12.18 -4.21 -7.02
C ARG A 443 11.32 -5.08 -6.09
N LEU A 444 11.78 -5.33 -4.86
CA LEU A 444 11.02 -6.08 -3.88
C LEU A 444 9.66 -5.42 -3.55
N ALA A 445 9.62 -4.08 -3.47
CA ALA A 445 8.38 -3.34 -3.25
C ALA A 445 7.38 -3.52 -4.42
N LEU A 446 7.86 -3.51 -5.67
CA LEU A 446 7.03 -3.82 -6.84
C LEU A 446 6.57 -5.29 -6.86
N GLU A 447 7.46 -6.24 -6.55
CA GLU A 447 7.15 -7.68 -6.49
C GLU A 447 6.15 -8.00 -5.38
N SER A 448 6.19 -7.30 -4.24
CA SER A 448 5.26 -7.49 -3.13
C SER A 448 3.80 -7.33 -3.55
N MET A 449 3.54 -6.43 -4.53
CA MET A 449 2.22 -6.18 -5.12
C MET A 449 1.61 -7.40 -5.80
N VAL A 450 2.42 -8.40 -6.11
CA VAL A 450 2.00 -9.66 -6.73
C VAL A 450 2.04 -10.80 -5.71
N ARG A 451 3.12 -10.92 -4.94
CA ARG A 451 3.34 -12.04 -4.00
C ARG A 451 2.27 -12.13 -2.92
N MET A 452 1.71 -10.98 -2.49
CA MET A 452 0.64 -10.95 -1.49
C MET A 452 -0.74 -11.34 -2.03
N LEU A 453 -0.93 -11.47 -3.35
CA LEU A 453 -2.26 -11.64 -3.95
C LEU A 453 -2.95 -12.93 -3.51
N ARG A 454 -4.26 -12.84 -3.39
CA ARG A 454 -5.17 -13.99 -3.39
C ARG A 454 -5.30 -14.55 -4.81
N PRO A 455 -5.79 -15.78 -4.99
CA PRO A 455 -5.98 -16.37 -6.32
C PRO A 455 -6.92 -15.57 -7.24
N ASP A 456 -7.85 -14.78 -6.67
CA ASP A 456 -8.74 -13.88 -7.40
C ASP A 456 -8.06 -12.53 -7.77
N LEU A 457 -6.73 -12.44 -7.66
CA LEU A 457 -5.89 -11.30 -8.00
C LEU A 457 -6.17 -10.04 -7.17
N LYS A 458 -6.79 -10.21 -6.00
CA LYS A 458 -7.03 -9.12 -5.04
C LYS A 458 -6.07 -9.21 -3.86
N PHE A 459 -5.90 -8.08 -3.17
CA PHE A 459 -5.14 -8.06 -1.94
C PHE A 459 -5.87 -8.78 -0.80
N PRO A 460 -5.14 -9.42 0.14
CA PRO A 460 -5.72 -9.81 1.40
C PRO A 460 -6.18 -8.55 2.15
N VAL A 461 -7.33 -8.63 2.78
CA VAL A 461 -7.84 -7.52 3.59
C VAL A 461 -7.15 -7.59 4.96
N ILE A 462 -6.07 -6.83 5.11
CA ILE A 462 -5.27 -6.70 6.33
C ILE A 462 -5.05 -5.21 6.57
N GLY A 463 -5.29 -4.73 7.79
CA GLY A 463 -5.23 -3.31 8.13
C GLY A 463 -6.14 -2.45 7.25
N ASP A 464 -5.79 -1.19 7.04
CA ASP A 464 -6.55 -0.25 6.20
C ASP A 464 -6.50 -0.61 4.70
N THR A 465 -6.85 -1.86 4.38
CA THR A 465 -7.00 -2.33 3.00
C THR A 465 -8.46 -2.27 2.57
N HIS A 466 -8.74 -1.58 1.47
CA HIS A 466 -10.08 -1.55 0.91
C HIS A 466 -10.49 -2.95 0.39
N SER A 467 -11.68 -3.39 0.78
CA SER A 467 -12.27 -4.61 0.25
C SER A 467 -12.34 -4.57 -1.28
N GLY A 468 -11.83 -5.62 -1.92
CA GLY A 468 -11.78 -5.71 -3.38
C GLY A 468 -10.62 -4.97 -4.06
N SER A 469 -9.72 -4.33 -3.31
CA SER A 469 -8.48 -3.77 -3.87
C SER A 469 -7.65 -4.84 -4.56
N ALA A 470 -7.08 -4.48 -5.70
CA ALA A 470 -6.26 -5.37 -6.52
C ALA A 470 -4.96 -4.66 -6.90
N THR A 471 -3.96 -5.42 -7.32
CA THR A 471 -2.74 -4.83 -7.88
C THR A 471 -3.04 -4.05 -9.16
N SER A 472 -2.36 -2.93 -9.33
CA SER A 472 -2.40 -2.22 -10.62
C SER A 472 -1.50 -2.94 -11.62
N PRO A 473 -1.98 -3.23 -12.84
CA PRO A 473 -1.13 -3.72 -13.92
C PRO A 473 0.07 -2.83 -14.22
N HIS A 474 -0.01 -1.55 -13.85
CA HIS A 474 1.06 -0.57 -14.01
C HIS A 474 2.37 -1.00 -13.30
N TYR A 475 2.31 -1.49 -12.06
CA TYR A 475 3.52 -1.94 -11.36
C TYR A 475 4.14 -3.19 -11.98
N VAL A 476 3.32 -4.07 -12.53
CA VAL A 476 3.81 -5.22 -13.29
C VAL A 476 4.35 -4.80 -14.66
N GLU A 477 3.82 -3.72 -15.24
CA GLU A 477 4.39 -3.10 -16.44
C GLU A 477 5.80 -2.57 -16.19
N ILE A 478 6.03 -1.90 -15.04
CA ILE A 478 7.37 -1.46 -14.64
C ILE A 478 8.29 -2.68 -14.50
N LEU A 479 7.85 -3.72 -13.80
CA LEU A 479 8.63 -4.96 -13.67
C LEU A 479 8.97 -5.58 -15.02
N ALA A 480 8.03 -5.66 -15.96
CA ALA A 480 8.23 -6.22 -17.29
C ALA A 480 9.16 -5.36 -18.15
N ALA A 481 8.99 -4.05 -18.14
CA ALA A 481 9.81 -3.13 -18.93
C ALA A 481 11.26 -3.06 -18.45
N VAL A 482 11.49 -3.13 -17.13
CA VAL A 482 12.82 -2.97 -16.51
C VAL A 482 13.54 -4.29 -16.29
N TYR A 483 12.83 -5.29 -15.73
CA TYR A 483 13.44 -6.56 -15.30
C TYR A 483 13.16 -7.73 -16.27
N GLY A 484 12.37 -7.49 -17.32
CA GLY A 484 12.33 -8.34 -18.50
C GLY A 484 11.20 -9.37 -18.57
N ALA A 485 11.39 -10.34 -19.47
CA ALA A 485 10.37 -11.25 -19.97
C ALA A 485 9.65 -12.08 -18.89
N GLN A 486 10.28 -12.36 -17.78
CA GLN A 486 9.69 -13.14 -16.67
C GLN A 486 8.40 -12.52 -16.12
N TYR A 487 8.28 -11.19 -16.14
CA TYR A 487 7.08 -10.48 -15.68
C TYR A 487 6.07 -10.21 -16.80
N ALA A 488 6.47 -10.37 -18.06
CA ALA A 488 5.61 -10.15 -19.21
C ALA A 488 4.44 -11.15 -19.27
N GLY A 489 4.67 -12.40 -18.89
CA GLY A 489 3.62 -13.41 -18.76
C GLY A 489 2.59 -13.06 -17.67
N LEU A 490 3.08 -12.61 -16.51
CA LEU A 490 2.24 -12.13 -15.40
C LEU A 490 1.36 -10.95 -15.83
N LEU A 491 1.95 -9.99 -16.56
CA LEU A 491 1.20 -8.84 -17.08
C LEU A 491 0.09 -9.28 -18.03
N GLN A 492 0.34 -10.27 -18.90
CA GLN A 492 -0.69 -10.84 -19.77
C GLN A 492 -1.84 -11.48 -18.99
N THR A 493 -1.53 -12.20 -17.90
CA THR A 493 -2.54 -12.80 -17.03
C THR A 493 -3.41 -11.74 -16.37
N LEU A 494 -2.80 -10.71 -15.78
CA LEU A 494 -3.53 -9.62 -15.11
C LEU A 494 -4.44 -8.85 -16.07
N GLN A 495 -4.01 -8.67 -17.33
CA GLN A 495 -4.74 -7.91 -18.33
C GLN A 495 -5.69 -8.77 -19.18
N GLY A 496 -5.52 -10.09 -19.17
CA GLY A 496 -6.29 -11.02 -20.01
C GLY A 496 -6.06 -10.86 -21.51
N LYS A 497 -4.92 -10.28 -21.92
CA LYS A 497 -4.57 -9.99 -23.32
C LYS A 497 -3.08 -10.20 -23.58
N PRO A 498 -2.67 -10.56 -24.80
CA PRO A 498 -1.26 -10.59 -25.18
C PRO A 498 -0.65 -9.19 -25.26
N LEU A 499 0.68 -9.08 -25.08
CA LEU A 499 1.41 -7.81 -25.01
C LEU A 499 1.25 -6.92 -26.27
N ASP A 500 1.14 -7.54 -27.45
CA ASP A 500 0.97 -6.84 -28.71
C ASP A 500 -0.42 -6.19 -28.87
N GLN A 501 -1.39 -6.57 -28.05
CA GLN A 501 -2.75 -6.04 -28.05
C GLN A 501 -3.03 -5.07 -26.88
N MET A 502 -2.07 -4.84 -26.00
CA MET A 502 -2.24 -3.98 -24.84
C MET A 502 -1.00 -3.16 -24.53
N GLY A 503 -1.22 -1.99 -23.97
CA GLY A 503 -0.17 -1.12 -23.46
C GLY A 503 -0.74 0.00 -22.59
N SER A 504 0.13 0.60 -21.81
CA SER A 504 -0.15 1.75 -20.97
C SER A 504 0.70 2.93 -21.41
N GLU A 505 0.54 4.06 -20.74
CA GLU A 505 1.45 5.21 -20.91
C GLU A 505 2.89 4.81 -20.58
N TYR A 506 3.11 4.07 -19.48
CA TYR A 506 4.43 3.58 -19.12
C TYR A 506 4.99 2.63 -20.20
N ALA A 507 4.18 1.69 -20.69
CA ALA A 507 4.57 0.80 -21.78
C ALA A 507 5.01 1.55 -23.03
N LEU A 508 4.31 2.65 -23.37
CA LEU A 508 4.65 3.44 -24.57
C LEU A 508 6.07 3.97 -24.50
N TRP A 509 6.50 4.47 -23.32
CA TRP A 509 7.81 5.12 -23.15
C TRP A 509 8.94 4.18 -22.74
N HIS A 510 8.64 3.03 -22.12
CA HIS A 510 9.64 2.20 -21.45
C HIS A 510 9.68 0.75 -21.92
N ARG A 511 8.57 0.20 -22.44
CA ARG A 511 8.55 -1.20 -22.87
C ARG A 511 9.25 -1.38 -24.21
N ASP A 512 10.29 -2.21 -24.21
CA ASP A 512 10.96 -2.61 -25.45
C ASP A 512 9.90 -3.17 -26.44
N PRO A 513 9.84 -2.66 -27.70
CA PRO A 513 8.88 -3.13 -28.68
C PRO A 513 9.06 -4.60 -29.06
N ASP A 514 10.18 -5.22 -28.76
CA ASP A 514 10.47 -6.63 -29.04
C ASP A 514 10.32 -7.54 -27.82
N LEU A 515 9.92 -6.99 -26.66
CA LEU A 515 9.66 -7.77 -25.46
C LEU A 515 8.56 -8.82 -25.71
N LYS A 516 8.88 -10.07 -25.38
CA LYS A 516 7.96 -11.22 -25.49
C LYS A 516 7.74 -11.85 -24.13
N ALA A 517 6.52 -12.30 -23.88
CA ALA A 517 6.25 -13.17 -22.75
C ALA A 517 6.79 -14.57 -23.02
N PRO A 518 7.22 -15.32 -21.98
CA PRO A 518 7.55 -16.72 -22.08
C PRO A 518 6.38 -17.55 -22.64
N GLU A 519 6.69 -18.66 -23.32
CA GLU A 519 5.64 -19.60 -23.76
C GLU A 519 5.06 -20.35 -22.55
N GLY A 520 3.77 -20.57 -22.56
CA GLY A 520 3.02 -21.28 -21.51
C GLY A 520 2.14 -20.39 -20.64
N ALA A 521 1.37 -21.02 -19.76
CA ALA A 521 0.59 -20.30 -18.76
C ALA A 521 1.56 -19.66 -17.73
N PRO A 522 1.44 -18.37 -17.45
CA PRO A 522 2.31 -17.74 -16.48
C PRO A 522 2.04 -18.29 -15.09
N ASP A 523 3.11 -18.70 -14.41
CA ASP A 523 3.07 -18.95 -12.98
C ASP A 523 3.02 -17.59 -12.26
N LEU A 524 2.00 -17.38 -11.45
CA LEU A 524 1.88 -16.19 -10.61
C LEU A 524 2.87 -16.21 -9.44
N GLY A 525 3.57 -17.35 -9.24
CA GLY A 525 4.49 -17.55 -8.12
C GLY A 525 3.79 -17.56 -6.75
N LEU A 526 2.47 -17.76 -6.72
CA LEU A 526 1.69 -17.78 -5.48
C LEU A 526 1.91 -19.12 -4.76
N ARG A 527 2.83 -19.13 -3.81
CA ARG A 527 3.22 -20.29 -3.00
C ARG A 527 2.99 -20.04 -1.52
N THR A 528 3.04 -21.09 -0.71
CA THR A 528 3.14 -20.94 0.75
C THR A 528 4.43 -20.24 1.10
N GLU A 529 4.32 -19.15 1.89
CA GLU A 529 5.43 -18.28 2.19
C GLU A 529 5.18 -17.47 3.47
N TYR A 530 6.23 -17.16 4.19
CA TYR A 530 6.26 -16.18 5.25
C TYR A 530 7.06 -14.96 4.83
N TYR A 531 6.52 -13.78 5.03
CA TYR A 531 7.14 -12.51 4.69
C TYR A 531 7.84 -11.94 5.93
N PRO A 532 9.19 -12.00 5.97
CA PRO A 532 9.94 -11.79 7.22
C PRO A 532 9.87 -10.36 7.76
N GLY A 533 9.77 -9.34 6.91
CA GLY A 533 9.61 -7.95 7.31
C GLY A 533 8.16 -7.62 7.65
N TRP A 534 7.21 -8.11 6.83
CA TRP A 534 5.79 -7.88 7.07
C TRP A 534 5.21 -8.78 8.19
N GLN A 535 5.90 -9.87 8.54
CA GLN A 535 5.48 -10.84 9.56
C GLN A 535 4.10 -11.46 9.28
N VAL A 536 3.74 -11.63 8.03
CA VAL A 536 2.53 -12.31 7.59
C VAL A 536 2.90 -13.63 6.93
N GLY A 537 2.26 -14.71 7.37
CA GLY A 537 2.36 -16.01 6.71
C GLY A 537 1.17 -16.25 5.80
N VAL A 538 1.40 -16.77 4.61
CA VAL A 538 0.35 -17.27 3.71
C VAL A 538 0.55 -18.75 3.45
N MET A 539 -0.44 -19.56 3.83
CA MET A 539 -0.48 -20.99 3.58
C MET A 539 -1.41 -21.25 2.38
N ARG A 540 -0.95 -22.00 1.38
CA ARG A 540 -1.66 -22.19 0.12
C ARG A 540 -1.81 -23.67 -0.23
N ALA A 541 -2.98 -24.04 -0.75
CA ALA A 541 -3.25 -25.38 -1.26
C ALA A 541 -3.95 -25.30 -2.62
N GLY A 542 -3.51 -26.11 -3.58
CA GLY A 542 -3.94 -26.03 -4.99
C GLY A 542 -3.13 -25.02 -5.80
N ASN A 543 -3.34 -24.98 -7.12
CA ASN A 543 -2.54 -24.20 -8.09
C ASN A 543 -3.38 -23.48 -9.13
N ASP A 544 -4.68 -23.50 -9.05
CA ASP A 544 -5.58 -22.83 -9.99
C ASP A 544 -6.38 -21.69 -9.31
N ALA A 545 -7.34 -21.13 -10.02
CA ALA A 545 -8.21 -20.09 -9.48
C ALA A 545 -9.02 -20.51 -8.25
N SER A 546 -9.13 -21.82 -7.97
CA SER A 546 -9.78 -22.35 -6.78
C SER A 546 -8.82 -22.54 -5.60
N GLN A 547 -7.52 -22.20 -5.75
CA GLN A 547 -6.51 -22.31 -4.71
C GLN A 547 -7.01 -21.72 -3.39
N THR A 548 -6.76 -22.45 -2.33
CA THR A 548 -6.90 -21.94 -0.96
C THR A 548 -5.73 -21.03 -0.63
N SER A 549 -6.03 -19.89 0.00
CA SER A 549 -5.03 -19.00 0.59
C SER A 549 -5.50 -18.63 2.00
N PHE A 550 -4.71 -19.01 2.97
CA PHE A 550 -4.94 -18.74 4.38
C PHE A 550 -3.84 -17.81 4.88
N TYR A 551 -4.21 -16.57 5.18
CA TYR A 551 -3.28 -15.56 5.71
C TYR A 551 -3.35 -15.55 7.22
N PHE A 552 -2.19 -15.57 7.87
CA PHE A 552 -2.02 -15.41 9.29
C PHE A 552 -1.26 -14.10 9.54
N ASN A 553 -1.95 -13.10 10.08
CA ASN A 553 -1.40 -11.77 10.32
C ASN A 553 -0.63 -11.71 11.63
N GLY A 554 0.70 -11.73 11.58
CA GLY A 554 1.58 -11.49 12.74
C GLY A 554 1.96 -10.02 12.93
N TYR A 555 1.56 -9.12 12.01
CA TYR A 555 1.97 -7.73 11.98
C TYR A 555 0.91 -6.80 12.59
N CYS A 556 1.37 -5.82 13.35
CA CYS A 556 0.55 -4.68 13.77
C CYS A 556 1.05 -3.44 13.02
N ALA A 557 0.39 -3.11 11.90
CA ALA A 557 0.80 -2.02 11.02
C ALA A 557 0.97 -0.70 11.77
N HIS A 558 1.97 0.07 11.38
CA HIS A 558 2.22 1.41 11.89
C HIS A 558 1.31 2.41 11.15
N GLY A 559 0.57 3.23 11.86
CA GLY A 559 -0.33 4.21 11.26
C GLY A 559 -1.70 3.64 10.86
N HIS A 560 -1.81 2.91 9.75
CA HIS A 560 -3.03 2.36 9.18
C HIS A 560 -3.34 0.92 9.62
N ARG A 561 -3.15 0.66 10.91
CA ARG A 561 -3.30 -0.66 11.53
C ARG A 561 -4.70 -0.90 12.07
N HIS A 562 -5.01 -2.17 12.23
CA HIS A 562 -6.08 -2.67 13.06
C HIS A 562 -5.54 -3.29 14.36
N SER A 563 -6.40 -3.54 15.34
CA SER A 563 -6.04 -4.27 16.57
C SER A 563 -6.26 -5.78 16.36
N ASP A 564 -5.48 -6.38 15.45
CA ASP A 564 -5.73 -7.70 14.85
C ASP A 564 -4.50 -8.60 14.74
N THR A 565 -3.46 -8.36 15.55
CA THR A 565 -2.28 -9.23 15.60
C THR A 565 -2.69 -10.66 15.94
N LEU A 566 -2.22 -11.64 15.20
CA LEU A 566 -2.62 -13.04 15.13
C LEU A 566 -4.03 -13.28 14.53
N GLY A 567 -4.59 -12.28 13.82
CA GLY A 567 -5.82 -12.43 13.02
C GLY A 567 -5.61 -13.29 11.78
N ILE A 568 -6.71 -13.75 11.17
CA ILE A 568 -6.68 -14.59 9.97
C ILE A 568 -7.61 -14.07 8.88
N VAL A 569 -7.21 -14.33 7.62
CA VAL A 569 -8.05 -14.19 6.42
C VAL A 569 -8.07 -15.53 5.67
N TYR A 570 -9.23 -16.05 5.36
CA TYR A 570 -9.39 -17.35 4.70
C TYR A 570 -10.12 -17.22 3.37
N HIS A 571 -9.40 -17.45 2.28
CA HIS A 571 -9.92 -17.50 0.93
C HIS A 571 -9.87 -18.95 0.41
N ALA A 572 -10.99 -19.45 -0.10
CA ALA A 572 -11.06 -20.75 -0.74
C ALA A 572 -12.18 -20.76 -1.80
N PHE A 573 -12.04 -21.60 -2.83
CA PHE A 573 -13.02 -21.73 -3.91
C PHE A 573 -13.41 -20.41 -4.60
N ASN A 574 -12.44 -19.51 -4.75
CA ASN A 574 -12.62 -18.18 -5.30
C ASN A 574 -13.58 -17.29 -4.48
N GLN A 575 -13.69 -17.54 -3.18
CA GLN A 575 -14.47 -16.75 -2.23
C GLN A 575 -13.62 -16.38 -1.02
N GLU A 576 -13.78 -15.14 -0.56
CA GLU A 576 -13.21 -14.66 0.69
C GLU A 576 -14.16 -15.02 1.84
N LEU A 577 -13.94 -16.19 2.46
CA LEU A 577 -14.87 -16.80 3.42
C LEU A 577 -14.79 -16.11 4.78
N ALA A 578 -13.63 -16.14 5.45
CA ALA A 578 -13.40 -15.41 6.69
C ALA A 578 -12.44 -14.23 6.41
N SER A 579 -12.76 -13.04 6.88
CA SER A 579 -12.04 -11.85 6.49
C SER A 579 -12.08 -10.76 7.55
N ASP A 580 -11.13 -9.84 7.46
CA ASP A 580 -11.20 -8.50 8.05
C ASP A 580 -12.28 -7.65 7.34
N ARG A 581 -12.81 -6.66 8.02
CA ARG A 581 -13.77 -5.70 7.44
C ARG A 581 -13.11 -4.64 6.56
N GLY A 582 -11.82 -4.41 6.74
CA GLY A 582 -11.02 -3.49 5.95
C GLY A 582 -11.28 -2.02 6.26
N TYR A 583 -10.96 -1.15 5.31
CA TYR A 583 -10.91 0.28 5.47
C TYR A 583 -12.12 0.97 4.84
N ILE A 584 -12.82 1.77 5.63
CA ILE A 584 -13.95 2.58 5.20
C ILE A 584 -13.63 4.08 5.23
N TRP A 585 -12.40 4.47 4.87
CA TRP A 585 -11.85 5.83 4.89
C TRP A 585 -11.91 6.46 6.31
N ASP A 586 -11.95 7.77 6.38
CA ASP A 586 -12.03 8.52 7.64
C ASP A 586 -13.44 8.55 8.25
N ASP A 587 -14.23 7.49 8.02
CA ASP A 587 -15.56 7.35 8.60
C ASP A 587 -15.46 6.99 10.08
N PRO A 588 -16.25 7.62 10.97
CA PRO A 588 -16.24 7.30 12.41
C PRO A 588 -16.48 5.82 12.73
N ARG A 589 -17.15 5.08 11.83
CA ARG A 589 -17.38 3.63 11.95
C ARG A 589 -16.10 2.79 11.80
N ASN A 590 -14.97 3.38 11.39
CA ASN A 590 -13.66 2.75 11.50
C ASN A 590 -13.30 2.33 12.93
N SER A 591 -13.93 2.93 13.94
CA SER A 591 -13.81 2.46 15.33
C SER A 591 -14.27 1.01 15.52
N TRP A 592 -15.20 0.52 14.67
CA TRP A 592 -15.57 -0.88 14.59
C TRP A 592 -14.57 -1.69 13.77
N THR A 593 -14.33 -1.30 12.50
CA THR A 593 -13.51 -2.13 11.60
C THR A 593 -12.07 -2.32 12.09
N ARG A 594 -11.55 -1.38 12.90
CA ARG A 594 -10.23 -1.45 13.52
C ARG A 594 -10.20 -2.12 14.89
N SER A 595 -11.37 -2.45 15.47
CA SER A 595 -11.43 -3.06 16.81
C SER A 595 -11.07 -4.54 16.79
N THR A 596 -10.48 -5.04 17.86
CA THR A 596 -10.16 -6.47 17.99
C THR A 596 -11.39 -7.35 17.79
N LEU A 597 -12.54 -6.93 18.30
CA LEU A 597 -13.79 -7.69 18.20
C LEU A 597 -14.28 -7.88 16.76
N ALA A 598 -13.88 -7.00 15.81
CA ALA A 598 -14.26 -7.15 14.40
C ALA A 598 -13.44 -8.21 13.64
N HIS A 599 -12.45 -8.82 14.27
CA HIS A 599 -11.49 -9.72 13.63
C HIS A 599 -11.63 -11.16 14.14
N ASN A 600 -11.12 -12.09 13.33
CA ASN A 600 -11.14 -13.54 13.60
C ASN A 600 -9.98 -13.94 14.53
N LEU A 601 -10.14 -13.71 15.83
CA LEU A 601 -9.12 -13.95 16.86
C LEU A 601 -9.76 -14.02 18.28
N VAL A 602 -8.95 -13.98 19.34
CA VAL A 602 -9.44 -13.99 20.71
C VAL A 602 -9.38 -12.59 21.33
N THR A 603 -10.53 -12.07 21.76
CA THR A 603 -10.63 -10.84 22.55
C THR A 603 -10.50 -11.18 24.04
N VAL A 604 -9.73 -10.38 24.79
CA VAL A 604 -9.51 -10.54 26.23
C VAL A 604 -10.20 -9.39 26.98
N ASP A 605 -11.01 -9.75 28.00
CA ASP A 605 -11.75 -8.81 28.87
C ASP A 605 -12.62 -7.78 28.11
N GLY A 606 -12.94 -8.05 26.84
CA GLY A 606 -13.70 -7.14 25.96
C GLY A 606 -12.92 -5.92 25.51
N GLU A 607 -11.60 -5.91 25.66
CA GLU A 607 -10.71 -4.82 25.29
C GLU A 607 -10.08 -5.01 23.91
N ASN A 608 -9.63 -3.91 23.30
CA ASN A 608 -8.80 -3.97 22.11
C ASN A 608 -7.36 -4.35 22.49
N GLN A 609 -6.68 -5.02 21.58
CA GLN A 609 -5.24 -5.23 21.66
C GLN A 609 -4.50 -3.89 21.80
N ARG A 610 -3.34 -3.94 22.43
CA ARG A 610 -2.48 -2.77 22.58
C ARG A 610 -2.11 -2.13 21.27
N GLY A 611 -1.75 -0.90 21.34
CA GLY A 611 -1.42 -0.05 20.21
C GLY A 611 -0.13 -0.39 19.46
N ALA A 612 0.25 0.49 18.52
CA ALA A 612 1.32 0.36 17.55
C ALA A 612 2.69 -0.10 18.12
N GLY A 613 3.46 -0.78 17.28
CA GLY A 613 4.83 -1.19 17.55
C GLY A 613 4.97 -2.52 18.27
N ARG A 614 3.90 -3.30 18.37
CA ARG A 614 3.91 -4.64 18.96
C ARG A 614 3.67 -5.67 17.89
N HIS A 615 4.75 -6.35 17.53
CA HIS A 615 4.74 -7.43 16.54
C HIS A 615 4.57 -8.77 17.22
N SER A 616 4.26 -9.77 16.41
CA SER A 616 4.35 -11.16 16.87
C SER A 616 5.80 -11.64 16.87
N THR A 617 6.05 -12.70 17.62
CA THR A 617 7.26 -13.52 17.49
C THR A 617 6.88 -14.80 16.76
N LEU A 618 7.53 -15.04 15.63
CA LEU A 618 7.38 -16.29 14.88
C LEU A 618 8.06 -17.42 15.66
N GLU A 619 7.34 -18.49 15.92
CA GLU A 619 7.85 -19.64 16.66
C GLU A 619 8.02 -20.90 15.79
N LEU A 620 7.25 -20.98 14.70
CA LEU A 620 7.35 -22.04 13.70
C LEU A 620 6.69 -21.58 12.40
N PHE A 621 7.37 -21.76 11.27
CA PHE A 621 6.76 -21.76 9.94
C PHE A 621 7.33 -22.91 9.14
N ALA A 622 6.45 -23.71 8.53
CA ALA A 622 6.88 -24.78 7.65
C ALA A 622 5.90 -24.98 6.49
N ALA A 623 6.45 -25.29 5.33
CA ALA A 623 5.76 -25.66 4.10
C ALA A 623 6.27 -27.03 3.65
N THR A 624 5.68 -28.08 4.23
CA THR A 624 6.04 -29.47 3.93
C THR A 624 5.02 -30.10 2.97
N PRO A 625 5.32 -31.17 2.29
CA PRO A 625 4.33 -31.83 1.43
C PRO A 625 3.08 -32.24 2.22
N GLY A 626 1.91 -31.65 1.91
CA GLY A 626 0.61 -31.95 2.54
C GLY A 626 0.32 -31.29 3.88
N LEU A 627 1.24 -30.49 4.41
CA LEU A 627 1.06 -29.73 5.66
C LEU A 627 1.79 -28.39 5.57
N GLU A 628 1.05 -27.30 5.74
CA GLU A 628 1.57 -25.97 5.94
C GLU A 628 1.20 -25.49 7.35
N ILE A 629 2.14 -24.87 8.09
CA ILE A 629 1.91 -24.46 9.47
C ILE A 629 2.57 -23.13 9.78
N MET A 630 1.89 -22.31 10.59
CA MET A 630 2.43 -21.15 11.27
C MET A 630 2.05 -21.16 12.75
N GLN A 631 3.03 -20.90 13.61
CA GLN A 631 2.83 -20.62 15.03
C GLN A 631 3.50 -19.31 15.38
N ALA A 632 2.77 -18.42 16.05
CA ALA A 632 3.29 -17.17 16.54
C ALA A 632 2.67 -16.80 17.89
N SER A 633 3.40 -16.00 18.66
CA SER A 633 2.93 -15.38 19.91
C SER A 633 3.04 -13.86 19.82
N ALA A 634 2.23 -13.15 20.62
CA ALA A 634 2.23 -11.69 20.63
C ALA A 634 2.05 -11.14 22.06
N ASP A 635 2.67 -10.01 22.34
CA ASP A 635 2.44 -9.23 23.55
C ASP A 635 1.26 -8.27 23.33
N ALA A 636 0.07 -8.84 23.12
CA ALA A 636 -1.13 -8.12 22.71
C ALA A 636 -1.89 -7.44 23.86
N TYR A 637 -1.77 -7.94 25.09
CA TYR A 637 -2.50 -7.47 26.26
C TYR A 637 -1.61 -7.40 27.49
N ASP A 638 -1.72 -6.34 28.31
CA ASP A 638 -0.93 -6.15 29.53
C ASP A 638 -1.18 -7.25 30.58
N GLN A 639 -2.42 -7.72 30.68
CA GLN A 639 -2.85 -8.71 31.64
C GLN A 639 -2.53 -10.15 31.23
N CYS A 640 -2.00 -10.39 30.02
CA CYS A 640 -1.70 -11.73 29.52
C CYS A 640 -0.20 -12.03 29.57
N SER A 641 0.14 -13.20 30.09
CA SER A 641 1.48 -13.79 30.01
C SER A 641 1.66 -14.67 28.76
N GLN A 642 0.57 -15.06 28.11
CA GLN A 642 0.56 -15.79 26.85
C GLN A 642 -0.61 -15.33 25.98
N TYR A 643 -0.30 -15.07 24.72
CA TYR A 643 -1.27 -14.87 23.63
C TYR A 643 -0.63 -15.47 22.38
N ARG A 644 -1.03 -16.71 22.03
CA ARG A 644 -0.34 -17.55 21.04
C ARG A 644 -1.35 -18.27 20.15
N ARG A 645 -1.08 -18.30 18.86
CA ARG A 645 -1.89 -19.01 17.88
C ARG A 645 -1.04 -19.95 17.04
N THR A 646 -1.58 -21.17 16.78
CA THR A 646 -1.01 -22.17 15.87
C THR A 646 -2.06 -22.51 14.83
N CYS A 647 -1.81 -22.25 13.55
CA CYS A 647 -2.68 -22.64 12.44
C CYS A 647 -1.95 -23.63 11.54
N ALA A 648 -2.58 -24.79 11.27
CA ALA A 648 -2.04 -25.82 10.38
C ALA A 648 -3.04 -26.10 9.26
N LEU A 649 -2.68 -25.83 8.01
CA LEU A 649 -3.45 -26.19 6.82
C LEU A 649 -3.05 -27.60 6.38
N ILE A 650 -4.00 -28.50 6.39
CA ILE A 650 -3.81 -29.92 6.15
C ILE A 650 -4.58 -30.33 4.89
N ARG A 651 -3.89 -30.95 3.94
CA ARG A 651 -4.49 -31.39 2.68
C ARG A 651 -5.22 -32.72 2.86
N VAL A 652 -6.36 -32.85 2.18
CA VAL A 652 -7.13 -34.10 2.09
C VAL A 652 -6.93 -34.75 0.72
N PRO A 653 -7.09 -36.10 0.62
CA PRO A 653 -6.78 -36.83 -0.62
C PRO A 653 -7.52 -36.34 -1.85
N ASP A 654 -8.76 -35.90 -1.73
CA ASP A 654 -9.60 -35.48 -2.86
C ASP A 654 -9.37 -34.00 -3.30
N GLY A 655 -8.23 -33.42 -2.95
CA GLY A 655 -7.83 -32.04 -3.33
C GLY A 655 -8.43 -30.94 -2.47
N GLY A 656 -9.17 -31.28 -1.40
CA GLY A 656 -9.62 -30.32 -0.38
C GLY A 656 -8.55 -30.04 0.69
N ASN A 657 -8.93 -29.22 1.65
CA ASN A 657 -8.11 -28.92 2.82
C ASN A 657 -8.99 -28.51 4.01
N TYR A 658 -8.38 -28.50 5.18
CA TYR A 658 -8.94 -27.88 6.38
C TYR A 658 -7.82 -27.25 7.18
N VAL A 659 -8.16 -26.29 8.04
CA VAL A 659 -7.20 -25.63 8.95
C VAL A 659 -7.54 -26.02 10.39
N VAL A 660 -6.54 -26.53 11.12
CA VAL A 660 -6.61 -26.67 12.57
C VAL A 660 -6.09 -25.37 13.19
N ASP A 661 -6.83 -24.83 14.15
CA ASP A 661 -6.54 -23.57 14.81
C ASP A 661 -6.54 -23.77 16.33
N PHE A 662 -5.35 -23.62 16.92
CA PHE A 662 -5.16 -23.66 18.37
C PHE A 662 -4.81 -22.27 18.86
N PHE A 663 -5.70 -21.66 19.68
CA PHE A 663 -5.45 -20.36 20.27
C PHE A 663 -5.33 -20.45 21.79
N ARG A 664 -4.18 -20.04 22.34
CA ARG A 664 -3.85 -20.09 23.75
C ARG A 664 -3.76 -18.69 24.34
N VAL A 665 -4.45 -18.49 25.45
CA VAL A 665 -4.41 -17.24 26.21
C VAL A 665 -4.27 -17.55 27.68
N ASP A 666 -3.27 -16.93 28.36
CA ASP A 666 -3.10 -17.02 29.80
C ASP A 666 -3.04 -15.62 30.39
N GLY A 667 -4.02 -15.28 31.22
CA GLY A 667 -4.21 -13.93 31.83
C GLY A 667 -5.56 -13.33 31.49
N GLY A 668 -5.96 -12.28 32.18
CA GLY A 668 -7.32 -11.74 32.08
C GLY A 668 -8.36 -12.62 32.78
N LYS A 669 -9.63 -12.31 32.61
CA LYS A 669 -10.77 -13.02 33.25
C LYS A 669 -11.82 -13.50 32.25
N GLN A 670 -11.85 -12.98 31.05
CA GLN A 670 -12.75 -13.36 29.98
C GLN A 670 -12.00 -13.47 28.67
N HIS A 671 -12.14 -14.61 27.98
CA HIS A 671 -11.59 -14.84 26.65
C HIS A 671 -12.71 -15.16 25.68
N GLN A 672 -12.73 -14.54 24.51
CA GLN A 672 -13.75 -14.73 23.50
C GLN A 672 -13.09 -15.02 22.15
N TYR A 673 -13.12 -16.28 21.72
CA TYR A 673 -12.72 -16.67 20.38
C TYR A 673 -13.83 -16.30 19.41
N GLY A 674 -13.57 -15.29 18.55
CA GLY A 674 -14.51 -14.79 17.56
C GLY A 674 -14.23 -15.34 16.16
N LEU A 675 -15.31 -15.65 15.43
CA LEU A 675 -15.28 -15.93 14.01
C LEU A 675 -16.48 -15.27 13.32
N ASN A 676 -16.19 -14.45 12.33
CA ASN A 676 -17.15 -13.92 11.38
C ASN A 676 -16.76 -14.28 9.95
N CYS A 677 -17.75 -14.48 9.10
CA CYS A 677 -17.56 -14.83 7.71
C CYS A 677 -18.39 -13.93 6.81
N ASN A 678 -17.94 -13.80 5.55
CA ASN A 678 -18.78 -13.22 4.51
C ASN A 678 -19.92 -14.21 4.17
N GLY A 679 -20.95 -13.70 3.52
CA GLY A 679 -22.13 -14.50 3.17
C GLY A 679 -23.12 -14.69 4.33
N SER A 680 -24.00 -15.65 4.19
CA SER A 680 -25.11 -15.90 5.10
C SER A 680 -24.77 -16.97 6.14
N PHE A 681 -25.18 -16.75 7.37
CA PHE A 681 -25.12 -17.77 8.41
C PHE A 681 -26.17 -18.85 8.17
N VAL A 682 -25.71 -20.10 8.03
CA VAL A 682 -26.61 -21.26 7.79
C VAL A 682 -27.17 -21.79 9.10
N GLY A 683 -26.38 -21.82 10.19
CA GLY A 683 -26.85 -22.27 11.51
C GLY A 683 -25.78 -22.93 12.36
N LEU A 684 -26.23 -23.36 13.54
CA LEU A 684 -25.50 -24.17 14.52
C LEU A 684 -25.89 -25.63 14.44
N THR A 685 -24.94 -26.47 14.81
CA THR A 685 -25.17 -27.89 15.09
C THR A 685 -24.50 -28.23 16.43
N GLY A 686 -25.19 -28.98 17.29
CA GLY A 686 -24.68 -29.37 18.61
C GLY A 686 -24.92 -28.35 19.72
N ALA A 687 -25.54 -27.18 19.44
CA ALA A 687 -25.94 -26.23 20.46
C ALA A 687 -27.19 -25.46 20.00
N GLU A 688 -28.04 -25.05 20.98
CA GLU A 688 -29.19 -24.18 20.75
C GLU A 688 -29.01 -22.87 21.51
N VAL A 689 -29.17 -21.76 20.80
CA VAL A 689 -29.03 -20.40 21.37
C VAL A 689 -30.42 -19.78 21.60
N GLN A 690 -30.56 -19.05 22.70
CA GLN A 690 -31.78 -18.31 23.06
C GLN A 690 -31.52 -16.82 23.03
N PRO A 691 -32.51 -15.99 22.69
CA PRO A 691 -32.39 -14.54 22.77
C PRO A 691 -31.88 -14.07 24.14
N ARG A 692 -31.01 -13.06 24.15
CA ARG A 692 -30.47 -12.44 25.37
C ARG A 692 -30.70 -10.95 25.34
N GLU A 693 -31.17 -10.41 26.44
CA GLU A 693 -31.18 -8.96 26.66
C GLU A 693 -29.77 -8.48 27.03
N GLY A 694 -29.45 -7.24 26.68
CA GLY A 694 -28.20 -6.61 27.01
C GLY A 694 -27.66 -5.75 25.88
N LYS A 695 -26.54 -5.08 26.14
CA LYS A 695 -25.81 -4.24 25.19
C LYS A 695 -24.36 -4.71 25.14
N ARG A 696 -23.87 -5.01 23.94
CA ARG A 696 -22.47 -5.40 23.70
C ARG A 696 -21.91 -4.54 22.57
N SER A 697 -21.17 -3.52 22.89
CA SER A 697 -20.50 -2.65 21.90
C SER A 697 -21.30 -2.55 20.57
N TRP A 698 -20.74 -2.94 19.47
CA TRP A 698 -21.35 -2.90 18.13
C TRP A 698 -22.30 -4.07 17.81
N LEU A 699 -22.36 -5.08 18.71
CA LEU A 699 -23.11 -6.32 18.46
C LEU A 699 -24.59 -6.13 18.82
N THR A 700 -25.47 -6.68 17.96
CA THR A 700 -26.92 -6.67 18.08
C THR A 700 -27.50 -8.08 17.96
N ASN A 701 -28.81 -8.23 18.13
CA ASN A 701 -29.52 -9.52 18.04
C ASN A 701 -28.81 -10.62 18.82
N LEU A 702 -28.53 -10.34 20.10
CA LEU A 702 -27.77 -11.22 20.98
C LEU A 702 -28.53 -12.51 21.25
N ARG A 703 -27.93 -13.65 20.96
CA ARG A 703 -28.42 -14.99 21.25
C ARG A 703 -27.30 -15.79 21.91
N ALA A 704 -27.62 -16.58 22.96
CA ALA A 704 -26.58 -17.33 23.64
C ALA A 704 -27.06 -18.69 24.12
N ALA A 705 -26.12 -19.62 24.25
CA ALA A 705 -26.22 -20.86 25.00
C ALA A 705 -25.22 -20.83 26.14
N ASP A 706 -25.70 -21.05 27.37
CA ASP A 706 -24.82 -21.20 28.54
C ASP A 706 -24.40 -22.66 28.65
N ASN A 707 -23.11 -22.93 28.87
CA ASN A 707 -22.49 -24.25 28.97
C ASN A 707 -22.90 -25.19 27.83
N PRO A 708 -22.69 -24.80 26.55
CA PRO A 708 -23.00 -25.71 25.44
C PRO A 708 -22.15 -26.99 25.53
N PRO A 709 -22.52 -28.04 24.79
CA PRO A 709 -21.67 -29.24 24.68
C PRO A 709 -20.24 -28.86 24.26
N GLU A 710 -19.24 -29.62 24.68
CA GLU A 710 -17.84 -29.41 24.34
C GLU A 710 -17.54 -29.46 22.82
N SER A 711 -18.42 -30.05 22.02
CA SER A 711 -18.33 -30.09 20.56
C SER A 711 -19.60 -29.50 19.95
N TRP A 712 -19.41 -28.41 19.20
CA TRP A 712 -20.45 -27.75 18.42
C TRP A 712 -19.90 -27.24 17.12
N GLN A 713 -20.75 -26.87 16.16
CA GLN A 713 -20.41 -26.46 14.82
C GLN A 713 -21.22 -25.22 14.42
N ALA A 714 -20.60 -24.36 13.63
CA ALA A 714 -21.24 -23.20 13.00
C ALA A 714 -20.92 -23.20 11.49
N THR A 715 -21.90 -22.89 10.65
CA THR A 715 -21.71 -22.90 9.19
C THR A 715 -22.17 -21.60 8.57
N TRP A 716 -21.35 -21.07 7.65
CA TRP A 716 -21.64 -19.93 6.77
C TRP A 716 -21.58 -20.37 5.31
N GLN A 717 -22.28 -19.65 4.44
CA GLN A 717 -22.29 -19.87 2.99
C GLN A 717 -22.16 -18.57 2.22
N ASP A 718 -21.21 -18.51 1.31
CA ASP A 718 -21.02 -17.44 0.35
C ASP A 718 -21.01 -18.00 -1.08
N GLY A 719 -22.06 -17.68 -1.85
CA GLY A 719 -22.31 -18.34 -3.13
C GLY A 719 -22.45 -19.85 -2.99
N ALA A 720 -21.63 -20.61 -3.72
CA ALA A 720 -21.59 -22.06 -3.64
C ALA A 720 -20.63 -22.59 -2.57
N ALA A 721 -19.76 -21.74 -2.02
CA ALA A 721 -18.77 -22.12 -1.03
C ALA A 721 -19.36 -22.02 0.39
N LYS A 722 -19.01 -22.95 1.24
CA LYS A 722 -19.36 -22.97 2.66
C LYS A 722 -18.10 -23.02 3.50
N LEU A 723 -18.15 -22.40 4.68
CA LEU A 723 -17.14 -22.58 5.73
C LEU A 723 -17.82 -23.14 6.97
N ARG A 724 -17.29 -24.26 7.49
CA ARG A 724 -17.73 -24.84 8.74
C ARG A 724 -16.64 -24.72 9.80
N LEU A 725 -17.01 -24.11 10.93
CA LEU A 725 -16.24 -24.12 12.17
C LEU A 725 -16.68 -25.34 13.00
N PHE A 726 -15.74 -26.18 13.40
CA PHE A 726 -15.88 -27.15 14.46
C PHE A 726 -15.13 -26.62 15.67
N MET A 727 -15.79 -26.46 16.79
CA MET A 727 -15.14 -26.12 18.06
C MET A 727 -15.13 -27.37 18.93
N ALA A 728 -13.98 -27.70 19.52
CA ALA A 728 -13.82 -28.86 20.41
C ALA A 728 -13.11 -28.45 21.70
N GLY A 729 -13.85 -28.42 22.78
CA GLY A 729 -13.36 -28.09 24.12
C GLY A 729 -14.32 -27.18 24.90
N PRO A 730 -14.02 -26.90 26.15
CA PRO A 730 -14.92 -26.20 27.04
C PRO A 730 -15.24 -24.79 26.54
N THR A 731 -16.52 -24.48 26.52
CA THR A 731 -17.10 -23.16 26.24
C THR A 731 -18.10 -22.85 27.36
N ASP A 732 -17.91 -21.76 28.10
CA ASP A 732 -18.82 -21.40 29.20
C ASP A 732 -20.07 -20.73 28.64
N ARG A 733 -19.89 -19.96 27.53
CA ARG A 733 -21.00 -19.37 26.80
C ARG A 733 -20.71 -19.28 25.31
N LEU A 734 -21.67 -19.71 24.51
CA LEU A 734 -21.64 -19.56 23.05
C LEU A 734 -22.56 -18.41 22.66
N TRP A 735 -22.05 -17.37 22.01
CA TRP A 735 -22.80 -16.28 21.45
C TRP A 735 -22.96 -16.43 19.95
N VAL A 736 -24.15 -16.10 19.44
CA VAL A 736 -24.43 -15.85 18.02
C VAL A 736 -25.06 -14.46 17.92
N THR A 737 -24.40 -13.55 17.26
CA THR A 737 -24.73 -12.14 17.25
C THR A 737 -24.72 -11.58 15.82
N ASP A 738 -25.34 -10.44 15.63
CA ASP A 738 -25.23 -9.68 14.40
C ASP A 738 -24.23 -8.55 14.63
N ALA A 739 -23.21 -8.50 13.77
CA ALA A 739 -22.16 -7.47 13.76
C ALA A 739 -22.29 -6.59 12.49
N PRO A 740 -21.78 -5.33 12.51
CA PRO A 740 -21.79 -4.50 11.30
C PRO A 740 -21.05 -5.13 10.14
N GLY A 741 -21.70 -5.21 8.99
CA GLY A 741 -21.14 -5.79 7.77
C GLY A 741 -20.43 -4.78 6.85
N TRP A 742 -20.18 -3.55 7.28
CA TRP A 742 -19.58 -2.49 6.46
C TRP A 742 -18.20 -2.86 5.94
N ARG A 743 -18.00 -2.64 4.63
CA ARG A 743 -16.71 -2.83 3.95
C ARG A 743 -16.36 -1.65 3.02
N SER A 744 -17.21 -0.62 2.96
CA SER A 744 -16.98 0.60 2.21
C SER A 744 -17.84 1.73 2.80
N ASN A 745 -17.45 2.97 2.60
CA ASN A 745 -18.25 4.15 2.93
C ASN A 745 -19.07 4.68 1.73
N LYS A 746 -19.16 3.94 0.62
CA LYS A 746 -19.81 4.40 -0.62
C LYS A 746 -21.08 3.62 -0.92
N GLY A 747 -22.12 4.35 -1.35
CA GLY A 747 -23.36 3.79 -1.88
C GLY A 747 -24.04 2.83 -0.91
N ASP A 748 -24.55 1.71 -1.44
CA ASP A 748 -25.29 0.71 -0.68
C ASP A 748 -24.46 0.02 0.42
N GLN A 749 -23.14 0.11 0.36
CA GLN A 749 -22.25 -0.48 1.39
C GLN A 749 -22.37 0.23 2.74
N LEU A 750 -22.83 1.48 2.79
CA LEU A 750 -23.20 2.16 4.04
C LEU A 750 -24.35 1.47 4.77
N HIS A 751 -25.19 0.75 4.02
CA HIS A 751 -26.36 0.00 4.49
C HIS A 751 -26.16 -1.50 4.33
N ALA A 752 -24.89 -1.95 4.27
CA ALA A 752 -24.58 -3.39 4.17
C ALA A 752 -25.33 -4.14 5.28
N PRO A 753 -25.95 -5.29 4.98
CA PRO A 753 -26.63 -6.10 5.98
C PRO A 753 -25.64 -6.52 7.08
N PRO A 754 -26.09 -6.70 8.30
CA PRO A 754 -25.25 -7.25 9.35
C PRO A 754 -24.74 -8.64 8.95
N ILE A 755 -23.55 -8.95 9.44
CA ILE A 755 -22.97 -10.29 9.35
C ILE A 755 -23.17 -11.03 10.67
N THR A 756 -23.19 -12.35 10.64
CA THR A 756 -23.25 -13.14 11.86
C THR A 756 -21.86 -13.43 12.40
N GLU A 757 -21.65 -13.04 13.64
CA GLU A 757 -20.45 -13.34 14.42
C GLU A 757 -20.77 -14.39 15.50
N VAL A 758 -19.90 -15.38 15.61
CA VAL A 758 -19.98 -16.45 16.63
C VAL A 758 -18.82 -16.27 17.59
N LEU A 759 -19.11 -16.20 18.91
CA LEU A 759 -18.10 -16.05 19.96
C LEU A 759 -18.18 -17.23 20.92
N ALA A 760 -17.08 -17.99 21.04
CA ALA A 760 -16.89 -18.96 22.10
C ALA A 760 -16.25 -18.28 23.31
N GLU A 761 -16.97 -18.16 24.41
CA GLU A 761 -16.54 -17.43 25.62
C GLU A 761 -16.11 -18.40 26.71
N ARG A 762 -14.97 -18.07 27.32
CA ARG A 762 -14.50 -18.64 28.59
C ARG A 762 -14.39 -17.50 29.60
N SER A 763 -14.73 -17.79 30.86
CA SER A 763 -14.70 -16.80 31.93
C SER A 763 -14.32 -17.40 33.29
N ALA A 764 -13.64 -16.62 34.14
CA ALA A 764 -13.28 -16.98 35.50
C ALA A 764 -13.40 -15.77 36.42
N LYS A 765 -13.45 -16.01 37.73
CA LYS A 765 -13.44 -14.96 38.75
C LYS A 765 -12.05 -14.28 38.86
N ASP A 766 -11.01 -15.06 38.68
CA ASP A 766 -9.60 -14.64 38.78
C ASP A 766 -8.91 -14.83 37.43
N LYS A 767 -7.60 -15.07 37.44
CA LYS A 767 -6.82 -15.32 36.24
C LYS A 767 -7.34 -16.55 35.48
N LEU A 768 -7.56 -16.38 34.18
CA LEU A 768 -8.04 -17.43 33.28
C LEU A 768 -6.91 -17.91 32.36
N SER A 769 -6.84 -19.23 32.17
CA SER A 769 -6.07 -19.88 31.13
C SER A 769 -7.01 -20.62 30.18
N SER A 770 -6.89 -20.40 28.88
CA SER A 770 -7.76 -21.00 27.86
C SER A 770 -6.96 -21.55 26.68
N VAL A 771 -7.43 -22.69 26.15
CA VAL A 771 -6.99 -23.24 24.87
C VAL A 771 -8.24 -23.49 24.02
N PHE A 772 -8.47 -22.62 23.07
CA PHE A 772 -9.48 -22.84 22.02
C PHE A 772 -8.90 -23.76 20.97
N ALA A 773 -9.64 -24.79 20.61
CA ALA A 773 -9.25 -25.79 19.62
C ALA A 773 -10.37 -25.92 18.57
N ALA A 774 -10.07 -25.44 17.38
CA ALA A 774 -11.01 -25.32 16.29
C ALA A 774 -10.51 -26.00 15.01
N VAL A 775 -11.46 -26.37 14.14
CA VAL A 775 -11.19 -26.77 12.76
C VAL A 775 -12.05 -25.93 11.83
N LEU A 776 -11.43 -25.29 10.86
CA LEU A 776 -12.07 -24.53 9.80
C LEU A 776 -12.05 -25.34 8.50
N CYS A 777 -13.21 -25.72 8.01
CA CYS A 777 -13.34 -26.61 6.84
C CYS A 777 -14.14 -25.89 5.74
N PRO A 778 -13.49 -25.43 4.64
CA PRO A 778 -14.17 -24.91 3.46
C PRO A 778 -14.64 -26.07 2.56
N TYR A 779 -15.83 -25.95 1.97
CA TYR A 779 -16.37 -26.98 1.07
C TYR A 779 -17.48 -26.46 0.14
N LYS A 780 -17.73 -27.16 -0.98
CA LYS A 780 -18.84 -26.89 -1.92
C LYS A 780 -19.89 -27.98 -1.99
N THR A 781 -19.59 -29.16 -1.48
CA THR A 781 -20.45 -30.31 -1.44
C THR A 781 -21.59 -30.14 -0.43
N GLU A 782 -22.55 -31.10 -0.38
CA GLU A 782 -23.59 -31.07 0.66
C GLU A 782 -23.00 -31.35 2.05
N THR A 783 -22.03 -32.23 2.13
CA THR A 783 -21.33 -32.56 3.37
C THR A 783 -19.88 -32.14 3.31
N PRO A 784 -19.31 -31.59 4.41
CA PRO A 784 -17.89 -31.24 4.45
C PRO A 784 -17.02 -32.50 4.46
N PRO A 785 -15.77 -32.43 3.99
CA PRO A 785 -14.81 -33.52 4.08
C PRO A 785 -14.50 -33.89 5.55
N VAL A 786 -14.47 -32.91 6.46
CA VAL A 786 -14.40 -33.16 7.90
C VAL A 786 -15.78 -33.48 8.44
N THR A 787 -15.94 -34.66 9.04
CA THR A 787 -17.25 -35.13 9.56
C THR A 787 -17.40 -35.03 11.08
N ALA A 788 -16.30 -35.19 11.81
CA ALA A 788 -16.28 -35.05 13.27
C ALA A 788 -14.93 -34.55 13.78
N VAL A 789 -14.97 -33.85 14.91
CA VAL A 789 -13.77 -33.35 15.61
C VAL A 789 -13.94 -33.62 17.10
N ARG A 790 -12.95 -34.26 17.70
CA ARG A 790 -12.92 -34.56 19.12
C ARG A 790 -11.61 -34.17 19.76
N ARG A 791 -11.66 -33.60 20.95
CA ARG A 791 -10.47 -33.30 21.75
C ARG A 791 -10.01 -34.56 22.51
N ILE A 792 -8.68 -34.78 22.49
CA ILE A 792 -8.03 -35.89 23.19
C ILE A 792 -7.12 -35.30 24.26
N ALA A 793 -7.21 -35.77 25.49
CA ALA A 793 -6.36 -35.31 26.59
C ALA A 793 -4.92 -35.84 26.47
N ALA A 794 -3.97 -35.09 26.97
CA ALA A 794 -2.58 -35.53 27.13
C ALA A 794 -2.44 -36.39 28.39
N GLU A 795 -1.67 -37.46 28.33
CA GLU A 795 -1.28 -38.30 29.44
C GLU A 795 0.24 -38.50 29.53
N PRO A 796 0.93 -38.02 30.57
CA PRO A 796 0.39 -37.23 31.68
C PRO A 796 -0.14 -35.87 31.21
N ALA A 797 -1.04 -35.25 32.00
CA ALA A 797 -1.61 -33.97 31.69
C ALA A 797 -0.49 -32.91 31.57
N ALA A 798 -0.54 -32.12 30.49
CA ALA A 798 0.41 -31.06 30.22
C ALA A 798 -0.32 -29.72 30.02
N GLU A 799 0.19 -28.67 30.63
CA GLU A 799 -0.38 -27.34 30.51
C GLU A 799 -0.34 -26.84 29.04
N GLY A 800 -1.45 -26.34 28.54
CA GLY A 800 -1.56 -25.83 27.18
C GLY A 800 -1.47 -26.91 26.07
N ALA A 801 -1.23 -28.19 26.39
CA ALA A 801 -1.22 -29.25 25.41
C ALA A 801 -2.63 -29.55 24.87
N VAL A 802 -2.73 -29.82 23.58
CA VAL A 802 -4.00 -30.09 22.91
C VAL A 802 -3.79 -31.08 21.77
N CYS A 803 -4.72 -32.00 21.64
CA CYS A 803 -4.83 -32.91 20.49
C CYS A 803 -6.26 -32.92 19.99
N LEU A 804 -6.41 -32.78 18.65
CA LEU A 804 -7.67 -33.02 17.98
C LEU A 804 -7.60 -34.31 17.16
N ALA A 805 -8.61 -35.20 17.34
CA ALA A 805 -8.89 -36.27 16.41
C ALA A 805 -9.93 -35.76 15.41
N VAL A 806 -9.49 -35.58 14.17
CA VAL A 806 -10.28 -35.04 13.05
C VAL A 806 -10.63 -36.16 12.08
N GLU A 807 -11.91 -36.48 11.95
CA GLU A 807 -12.40 -37.51 11.04
C GLU A 807 -12.59 -36.93 9.63
N VAL A 808 -11.83 -37.44 8.66
CA VAL A 808 -11.76 -36.93 7.29
C VAL A 808 -11.87 -38.08 6.29
N GLY A 809 -13.04 -38.27 5.66
CA GLY A 809 -13.27 -39.38 4.75
C GLY A 809 -13.06 -40.73 5.44
N ASP A 810 -12.08 -41.49 5.00
CA ASP A 810 -11.78 -42.84 5.54
C ASP A 810 -10.61 -42.85 6.55
N ARG A 811 -10.17 -41.68 7.02
CA ARG A 811 -9.05 -41.56 7.96
C ARG A 811 -9.40 -40.69 9.18
N THR A 812 -8.64 -40.85 10.23
CA THR A 812 -8.62 -39.95 11.39
C THR A 812 -7.25 -39.31 11.50
N ASP A 813 -7.17 -37.95 11.52
CA ASP A 813 -5.96 -37.21 11.73
C ASP A 813 -5.87 -36.78 13.19
N TYR A 814 -4.84 -37.28 13.93
CA TYR A 814 -4.50 -36.82 15.28
C TYR A 814 -3.56 -35.65 15.13
N VAL A 815 -4.03 -34.42 15.40
CA VAL A 815 -3.24 -33.18 15.30
C VAL A 815 -2.92 -32.71 16.69
N ILE A 816 -1.62 -32.67 17.02
CA ILE A 816 -1.09 -32.45 18.37
C ILE A 816 -0.29 -31.17 18.39
N SER A 817 -0.51 -30.33 19.42
CA SER A 817 0.32 -29.18 19.73
C SER A 817 0.57 -29.11 21.24
N ALA A 818 1.85 -29.06 21.65
CA ALA A 818 2.29 -28.94 23.03
C ALA A 818 3.21 -27.72 23.22
N LEU A 819 3.47 -27.35 24.46
CA LEU A 819 4.33 -26.21 24.82
C LEU A 819 5.69 -26.66 25.41
N ASP A 820 5.86 -27.93 25.67
CA ASP A 820 7.10 -28.55 26.16
C ASP A 820 7.60 -29.62 25.18
N ASP A 821 8.76 -30.17 25.46
CA ASP A 821 9.40 -31.22 24.67
C ASP A 821 9.32 -32.60 25.40
N GLU A 822 8.53 -32.70 26.48
CA GLU A 822 8.35 -33.90 27.26
C GLU A 822 7.44 -34.93 26.54
N PRO A 823 7.63 -36.24 26.82
CA PRO A 823 6.82 -37.29 26.17
C PRO A 823 5.41 -37.37 26.76
N HIS A 824 4.38 -37.15 25.92
CA HIS A 824 2.99 -37.32 26.29
C HIS A 824 2.30 -38.31 25.35
N THR A 825 1.24 -38.94 25.82
CA THR A 825 0.38 -39.84 25.03
C THR A 825 -0.95 -39.15 24.76
N TYR A 826 -1.41 -39.23 23.50
CA TYR A 826 -2.66 -38.66 23.02
C TYR A 826 -3.46 -39.73 22.30
N GLY A 827 -4.24 -40.51 23.03
CA GLY A 827 -4.90 -41.71 22.48
C GLY A 827 -3.90 -42.73 21.94
N PRO A 828 -3.89 -43.03 20.62
CA PRO A 828 -2.95 -44.03 20.07
C PRO A 828 -1.55 -43.41 19.75
N VAL A 829 -1.37 -42.11 19.90
CA VAL A 829 -0.13 -41.39 19.53
C VAL A 829 0.67 -41.00 20.77
N ARG A 830 1.97 -41.32 20.78
CA ARG A 830 2.91 -40.82 21.77
C ARG A 830 3.88 -39.85 21.07
N MET A 831 4.07 -38.67 21.65
CA MET A 831 4.93 -37.63 21.11
C MET A 831 5.76 -36.97 22.21
N ALA A 832 7.05 -36.69 21.90
CA ALA A 832 7.92 -35.79 22.61
C ALA A 832 8.29 -34.65 21.69
N GLY A 833 7.68 -33.49 21.84
CA GLY A 833 7.83 -32.37 20.92
C GLY A 833 6.63 -31.45 20.89
N ARG A 834 6.71 -30.40 20.07
CA ARG A 834 5.78 -29.27 20.10
C ARG A 834 4.64 -29.36 19.09
N PHE A 835 4.88 -30.03 17.95
CA PHE A 835 3.83 -30.23 16.96
C PHE A 835 4.00 -31.57 16.25
N GLY A 836 2.89 -32.28 16.08
CA GLY A 836 2.84 -33.54 15.36
C GLY A 836 1.48 -33.86 14.77
N ILE A 837 1.48 -34.64 13.69
CA ILE A 837 0.27 -35.19 13.09
C ILE A 837 0.50 -36.67 12.84
N VAL A 838 -0.52 -37.49 13.14
CA VAL A 838 -0.59 -38.89 12.69
C VAL A 838 -1.95 -39.10 12.05
N SER A 839 -1.98 -39.56 10.81
CA SER A 839 -3.18 -40.02 10.13
C SER A 839 -3.27 -41.53 10.24
N VAL A 840 -4.42 -42.04 10.63
CA VAL A 840 -4.73 -43.50 10.68
C VAL A 840 -5.94 -43.82 9.83
N ASP A 841 -5.99 -45.01 9.25
CA ASP A 841 -7.18 -45.51 8.58
C ASP A 841 -8.28 -45.93 9.57
N ARG A 842 -9.44 -46.41 9.06
CA ARG A 842 -10.58 -46.88 9.89
C ARG A 842 -10.23 -48.06 10.80
N THR A 843 -9.15 -48.78 10.52
CA THR A 843 -8.66 -49.89 11.36
C THR A 843 -7.69 -49.44 12.44
N GLY A 844 -7.29 -48.18 12.44
CA GLY A 844 -6.26 -47.63 13.31
C GLY A 844 -4.81 -47.83 12.81
N LYS A 845 -4.63 -48.27 11.58
CA LYS A 845 -3.30 -48.43 10.97
C LYS A 845 -2.76 -47.07 10.56
N PRO A 846 -1.53 -46.69 10.96
CA PRO A 846 -0.91 -45.41 10.54
C PRO A 846 -0.68 -45.35 9.03
N LEU A 847 -1.04 -44.19 8.43
CA LEU A 847 -0.89 -43.89 7.00
C LEU A 847 0.26 -42.92 6.76
N ARG A 848 0.30 -41.85 7.54
CA ARG A 848 1.32 -40.79 7.45
C ARG A 848 1.53 -40.15 8.81
N ALA A 849 2.71 -39.57 8.99
CA ALA A 849 3.04 -38.79 10.19
C ALA A 849 3.98 -37.63 9.90
N TYR A 850 3.88 -36.60 10.74
CA TYR A 850 4.76 -35.43 10.77
C TYR A 850 5.19 -35.16 12.20
N LEU A 851 6.46 -34.84 12.42
CA LEU A 851 6.99 -34.34 13.67
C LEU A 851 7.77 -33.06 13.39
N LEU A 852 7.38 -31.97 14.03
CA LEU A 852 8.04 -30.66 13.95
C LEU A 852 8.41 -30.18 15.35
N SER A 853 9.62 -29.68 15.52
CA SER A 853 10.14 -29.23 16.82
C SER A 853 9.97 -30.28 17.92
N GLY A 854 10.40 -31.52 17.66
CA GLY A 854 10.30 -32.65 18.60
C GLY A 854 11.41 -33.66 18.36
N THR A 855 11.51 -34.66 19.26
CA THR A 855 12.48 -35.74 19.14
C THR A 855 11.84 -37.05 18.76
N ASP A 856 10.62 -37.35 19.22
CA ASP A 856 10.00 -38.64 19.01
C ASP A 856 8.49 -38.53 18.76
N LEU A 857 8.00 -39.32 17.80
CA LEU A 857 6.57 -39.53 17.57
C LEU A 857 6.33 -40.95 17.18
N SER A 858 5.35 -41.62 17.81
CA SER A 858 5.01 -42.99 17.52
C SER A 858 3.52 -43.28 17.58
N CYS A 859 3.07 -44.18 16.68
CA CYS A 859 1.70 -44.70 16.65
C CYS A 859 1.73 -46.10 16.02
N GLY A 860 1.33 -47.14 16.78
CA GLY A 860 1.48 -48.53 16.32
C GLY A 860 2.92 -48.89 15.96
N GLU A 861 3.13 -49.30 14.71
CA GLU A 861 4.48 -49.59 14.17
C GLU A 861 5.24 -48.38 13.60
N MET A 862 4.54 -47.27 13.36
CA MET A 862 5.13 -46.07 12.84
C MET A 862 5.96 -45.35 13.89
N ARG A 863 7.17 -44.94 13.52
CA ARG A 863 8.10 -44.18 14.36
C ARG A 863 8.77 -43.09 13.55
N LEU A 864 8.78 -41.87 14.12
CA LEU A 864 9.64 -40.74 13.69
C LEU A 864 10.56 -40.39 14.84
N HIS A 865 11.82 -40.12 14.51
CA HIS A 865 12.86 -39.74 15.45
C HIS A 865 13.77 -38.66 14.89
N LEU A 866 14.13 -37.69 15.74
CA LEU A 866 15.15 -36.66 15.48
C LEU A 866 16.07 -36.58 16.68
N ASP A 867 17.37 -36.40 16.44
CA ASP A 867 18.40 -36.28 17.52
C ASP A 867 18.18 -35.06 18.40
N ALA A 868 17.54 -33.99 17.87
CA ALA A 868 17.24 -32.77 18.62
C ALA A 868 15.94 -32.10 18.07
N PRO A 869 15.18 -31.46 18.94
CA PRO A 869 13.94 -30.77 18.51
C PRO A 869 14.24 -29.53 17.69
N ARG A 870 15.46 -28.96 17.81
CA ARG A 870 15.91 -27.76 17.08
C ARG A 870 17.43 -27.68 17.07
N THR A 871 18.01 -27.01 16.09
CA THR A 871 19.43 -26.72 15.98
C THR A 871 19.66 -25.22 16.10
N VAL A 872 20.54 -24.80 17.00
CA VAL A 872 20.93 -23.39 17.18
C VAL A 872 22.33 -23.18 16.60
N ARG A 873 22.54 -22.08 15.85
CA ARG A 873 23.84 -21.68 15.32
C ARG A 873 24.05 -20.17 15.49
N LYS A 874 25.29 -19.79 15.75
CA LYS A 874 25.70 -18.38 15.75
C LYS A 874 26.06 -17.95 14.34
N ILE A 875 25.71 -16.70 14.02
CA ILE A 875 26.08 -16.08 12.76
C ILE A 875 27.46 -15.45 12.92
N VAL A 876 28.39 -15.85 12.08
CA VAL A 876 29.76 -15.32 12.05
C VAL A 876 29.84 -14.13 11.09
N LYS A 877 29.11 -14.21 9.96
CA LYS A 877 29.11 -13.18 8.91
C LYS A 877 27.81 -13.18 8.13
N VAL A 878 27.41 -11.99 7.67
CA VAL A 878 26.26 -11.79 6.76
C VAL A 878 26.75 -11.09 5.51
N GLU A 879 26.41 -11.64 4.33
CA GLU A 879 26.64 -11.03 3.01
C GLU A 879 25.35 -11.10 2.19
N GLY A 880 24.52 -10.03 2.23
CA GLY A 880 23.23 -9.99 1.55
C GLY A 880 22.27 -11.06 2.10
N SER A 881 21.96 -12.08 1.28
CA SER A 881 21.12 -13.22 1.67
C SER A 881 21.91 -14.43 2.18
N THR A 882 23.25 -14.35 2.26
CA THR A 882 24.10 -15.47 2.66
C THR A 882 24.68 -15.26 4.06
N LEU A 883 24.58 -16.28 4.88
CA LEU A 883 25.08 -16.35 6.26
C LEU A 883 26.26 -17.33 6.33
N GLU A 884 27.29 -16.98 7.04
CA GLU A 884 28.31 -17.91 7.51
C GLU A 884 28.03 -18.23 8.98
N LEU A 885 27.93 -19.52 9.30
CA LEU A 885 27.57 -20.01 10.63
C LEU A 885 28.82 -20.55 11.34
N ASP A 886 28.78 -20.59 12.69
CA ASP A 886 29.86 -21.16 13.54
C ASP A 886 30.06 -22.66 13.33
N ALA A 887 29.05 -23.38 12.84
CA ALA A 887 29.11 -24.78 12.45
C ALA A 887 28.08 -25.15 11.39
N ALA A 888 28.32 -26.25 10.68
CA ALA A 888 27.36 -26.75 9.68
C ALA A 888 26.01 -27.16 10.30
N LEU A 889 24.95 -27.01 9.49
CA LEU A 889 23.64 -27.60 9.75
C LEU A 889 23.53 -28.99 9.10
N PRO A 890 22.65 -29.87 9.59
CA PRO A 890 22.32 -31.12 8.91
C PRO A 890 21.84 -30.85 7.47
N ALA A 891 22.30 -31.63 6.50
CA ALA A 891 22.00 -31.40 5.07
C ALA A 891 20.51 -31.52 4.72
N GLU A 892 19.75 -32.31 5.46
CA GLU A 892 18.31 -32.52 5.30
C GLU A 892 17.49 -31.26 5.64
N VAL A 893 18.03 -30.33 6.40
CA VAL A 893 17.37 -29.06 6.76
C VAL A 893 16.98 -28.26 5.51
N ALA A 894 17.81 -28.19 4.48
CA ALA A 894 17.52 -27.47 3.25
C ALA A 894 16.33 -28.06 2.46
N LYS A 895 15.91 -29.31 2.73
CA LYS A 895 14.80 -30.01 2.08
C LYS A 895 13.60 -30.17 3.01
N SER A 896 13.71 -29.74 4.26
CA SER A 896 12.69 -29.94 5.28
C SER A 896 11.46 -29.05 5.12
N GLY A 897 11.56 -27.96 4.34
CA GLY A 897 10.49 -26.96 4.21
C GLY A 897 10.25 -26.12 5.45
N VAL A 898 11.06 -26.27 6.52
CA VAL A 898 11.02 -25.41 7.69
C VAL A 898 11.81 -24.13 7.45
N TYR A 899 11.34 -23.06 8.07
CA TYR A 899 12.04 -21.77 8.06
C TYR A 899 13.02 -21.70 9.24
N LEU A 900 14.18 -21.11 9.03
CA LEU A 900 15.02 -20.68 10.13
C LEU A 900 14.34 -19.53 10.87
N LEU A 901 14.52 -19.47 12.19
CA LEU A 901 14.01 -18.42 13.05
C LEU A 901 15.18 -17.56 13.58
N THR A 902 14.97 -16.27 13.70
CA THR A 902 15.94 -15.34 14.25
C THR A 902 15.21 -14.11 14.82
N GLY A 903 15.52 -13.72 16.06
CA GLY A 903 14.77 -12.66 16.72
C GLY A 903 13.28 -12.98 16.80
N ASP A 904 12.45 -12.14 16.20
CA ASP A 904 10.99 -12.27 16.15
C ASP A 904 10.44 -12.76 14.80
N THR A 905 11.33 -13.05 13.84
CA THR A 905 10.99 -13.39 12.45
C THR A 905 11.66 -14.69 11.99
N GLY A 906 11.47 -15.05 10.72
CA GLY A 906 12.10 -16.21 10.11
C GLY A 906 12.26 -16.10 8.59
N PHE A 907 13.13 -16.94 8.04
CA PHE A 907 13.48 -16.93 6.61
C PHE A 907 13.45 -18.35 6.02
N GLU A 908 13.05 -18.43 4.76
CA GLU A 908 13.14 -19.67 3.99
C GLU A 908 14.58 -19.99 3.64
N ILE A 909 14.99 -21.25 3.83
CA ILE A 909 16.32 -21.72 3.47
C ILE A 909 16.33 -22.08 2.00
N ALA A 910 17.10 -21.35 1.17
CA ALA A 910 17.22 -21.59 -0.26
C ALA A 910 18.34 -22.60 -0.57
N ALA A 911 19.47 -22.50 0.13
CA ALA A 911 20.63 -23.38 -0.08
C ALA A 911 21.45 -23.54 1.21
N LEU A 912 22.14 -24.66 1.30
CA LEU A 912 23.06 -24.97 2.41
C LEU A 912 24.32 -25.67 1.85
N GLU A 913 25.48 -25.06 2.08
CA GLU A 913 26.78 -25.58 1.68
C GLU A 913 27.76 -25.53 2.86
N GLY A 914 27.89 -26.66 3.58
CA GLY A 914 28.71 -26.71 4.80
C GLY A 914 28.16 -25.79 5.89
N ASN A 915 28.91 -24.77 6.31
CA ASN A 915 28.49 -23.75 7.26
C ASN A 915 27.94 -22.47 6.59
N ARG A 916 27.78 -22.45 5.26
CA ARG A 916 27.19 -21.36 4.53
C ARG A 916 25.72 -21.66 4.23
N LEU A 917 24.83 -20.76 4.63
CA LEU A 917 23.39 -20.84 4.41
C LEU A 917 22.94 -19.63 3.62
N THR A 918 22.14 -19.85 2.57
CA THR A 918 21.51 -18.76 1.81
C THR A 918 20.01 -18.77 2.05
N VAL A 919 19.46 -17.62 2.46
CA VAL A 919 18.01 -17.43 2.55
C VAL A 919 17.43 -17.03 1.21
N ARG A 920 16.15 -17.36 1.00
CA ARG A 920 15.47 -17.13 -0.28
C ARG A 920 14.95 -15.69 -0.38
N ASP A 921 15.11 -15.12 -1.56
CA ASP A 921 14.44 -13.91 -2.08
C ASP A 921 14.79 -12.58 -1.38
N TYR A 922 15.14 -12.57 -0.09
CA TYR A 922 15.33 -11.36 0.69
C TYR A 922 16.76 -11.21 1.22
N PRO A 923 17.25 -9.98 1.43
CA PRO A 923 18.43 -9.80 2.26
C PRO A 923 18.13 -10.30 3.68
N PHE A 924 19.13 -10.86 4.34
CA PHE A 924 18.97 -11.29 5.73
C PHE A 924 19.03 -10.07 6.65
N GLU A 925 17.94 -9.84 7.39
CA GLU A 925 17.88 -8.89 8.50
C GLU A 925 17.40 -9.65 9.74
N GLY A 926 18.33 -10.09 10.59
CA GLY A 926 18.04 -10.90 11.76
C GLY A 926 19.02 -10.66 12.91
N GLY A 927 18.90 -11.46 13.97
CA GLY A 927 19.76 -11.41 15.16
C GLY A 927 21.14 -12.04 14.94
N GLU A 928 21.86 -12.27 16.03
CA GLU A 928 23.22 -12.84 16.04
C GLU A 928 23.22 -14.38 15.95
N GLU A 929 22.04 -15.00 16.07
CA GLU A 929 21.86 -16.45 16.01
C GLU A 929 20.62 -16.85 15.22
N ILE A 930 20.65 -18.06 14.72
CA ILE A 930 19.51 -18.72 14.10
C ILE A 930 19.09 -19.96 14.87
N VAL A 931 17.79 -20.23 14.88
CA VAL A 931 17.21 -21.48 15.38
C VAL A 931 16.50 -22.18 14.22
N VAL A 932 16.88 -23.40 13.92
CA VAL A 932 16.22 -24.21 12.89
C VAL A 932 15.41 -25.30 13.57
N PRO A 933 14.06 -25.29 13.48
CA PRO A 933 13.23 -26.36 14.01
C PRO A 933 13.54 -27.71 13.33
N GLY A 934 13.59 -28.78 14.11
CA GLY A 934 13.68 -30.13 13.56
C GLY A 934 12.39 -30.52 12.85
N ALA A 935 12.48 -31.22 11.72
CA ALA A 935 11.30 -31.70 10.97
C ALA A 935 11.58 -33.05 10.32
N VAL A 936 10.63 -33.96 10.48
CA VAL A 936 10.65 -35.26 9.82
C VAL A 936 9.21 -35.72 9.55
N TRP A 937 9.02 -36.39 8.42
CA TRP A 937 7.71 -36.96 8.05
C TRP A 937 7.86 -38.25 7.23
N THR A 938 6.76 -39.00 7.15
CA THR A 938 6.68 -40.25 6.37
C THR A 938 5.28 -40.49 5.86
N GLY A 939 5.12 -41.43 4.93
CA GLY A 939 3.82 -41.86 4.37
C GLY A 939 3.21 -40.82 3.42
N MET A 940 4.03 -40.15 2.62
CA MET A 940 3.60 -39.16 1.59
C MET A 940 3.27 -39.91 0.30
N GLU A 941 2.10 -39.61 -0.31
CA GLU A 941 1.73 -40.02 -1.69
C GLU A 941 2.10 -38.93 -2.69
#